data_01732c1af08dda6a90ca104194d2a80f
#
_entry.id   01732c1af08dda6a90ca104194d2a80f
#
_cell.length_a   1.000
_cell.length_b   1.000
_cell.length_c   1.000
_cell.angle_alpha   90.00
_cell.angle_beta   90.00
_cell.angle_gamma   90.00
#
_symmetry.space_group_name_H-M   'P 1'
#
loop_
_entity.id
_entity.type
_entity.pdbx_description
1 polymer ?
#
loop_
_entity_poly.entity_id
_entity_poly.type
_entity_poly.pdbx_seq_one_letter_code
_entity_poly.pdbx_strand_id
1 'polypeptide(L)'
;MFSSTAQELEESDHFNVNLDFETRTSILLSKMTLKEKISQLGNNAPAIPRLGVLEYNWWNECLHGVARAGTATVFPQAIGMAATFNPNLINDVAVVISDEARAKHHEALKNNDYSQYKGLTFWSPNINIFRDPRWGRGHETYGEDPYLTGQIGTQFVKGLQGNDPKYLKLVATAKHFAVHSGPESERHFFNANVNQRDLWETYLPAFKDLVIDANVYSVMGAYNRVNGESASASNYLLQEILRDKWGFNGYVVSDCGAINDIHANHKIVKTPEESAALGIITGCDLNCGGIYQRYLQESVTLGLISEKEIDTAVYRLFLARMKLGMFDPAEIVSYAQIPFDINNSQKHDELSLKTALSSMTLLKNNGVLPIDINKINKIAVVGPNADNINALLGNYHGTPSSPVTFINGLNDYVGKRAEITYSIGVDLVKDGADGLNLLSDSIIKDVKRADLAVFVGGLDATWEGEEMPGGINIDGFYNGDRTRIEMPEIQQNAIKAMIDTGTPVVLVLMAGSSIALNGLEKELEAILMAWYPGQRGGNAIASVLFGDYNPGGKLPVTFYSSTSELPDFKDYNMSSGNGFTYRYYKGKTLYPFGHGLSYTKFKYSKLKVNKIRLTEKEKFKISFTIKNIGNYNGDEVVQVYIKDLNSEFQMPIKQLRSFERISLNKKDEKIIEFEFIPIKDLRYYNSTKQKYMVEKGSFEIQVGSSSEDIRLKKIIYVD
;
A
#
# COMPACT_ATOMS: atom_id res chain seq x y z
N MET A 1 -34.77 34.71 1.67
CA MET A 1 -35.07 34.05 2.97
C MET A 1 -33.87 33.28 3.53
N PHE A 2 -32.67 33.36 2.91
CA PHE A 2 -31.45 32.71 3.41
C PHE A 2 -30.53 33.59 4.26
N SER A 3 -30.84 34.93 4.36
CA SER A 3 -29.95 35.86 5.08
C SER A 3 -30.19 35.91 6.59
N SER A 4 -31.40 35.63 7.07
CA SER A 4 -31.69 35.64 8.51
C SER A 4 -31.17 34.39 9.23
N THR A 5 -31.21 33.23 8.57
CA THR A 5 -30.69 31.96 9.13
C THR A 5 -29.18 31.91 9.19
N ALA A 6 -28.48 32.54 8.25
CA ALA A 6 -27.00 32.59 8.27
C ALA A 6 -26.50 33.49 9.41
N GLN A 7 -27.15 34.63 9.66
CA GLN A 7 -26.78 35.56 10.70
C GLN A 7 -27.09 35.03 12.13
N GLU A 8 -28.19 34.27 12.30
CA GLU A 8 -28.49 33.57 13.56
C GLU A 8 -27.53 32.40 13.82
N LEU A 9 -26.98 31.76 12.76
CA LEU A 9 -25.97 30.69 12.88
C LEU A 9 -24.57 31.24 13.21
N GLU A 10 -24.20 32.44 12.69
CA GLU A 10 -22.94 33.12 13.01
C GLU A 10 -22.82 33.51 14.50
N GLU A 11 -23.92 33.74 15.18
CA GLU A 11 -23.96 34.02 16.63
C GLU A 11 -23.87 32.75 17.49
N SER A 12 -23.87 31.57 16.89
CA SER A 12 -23.77 30.30 17.61
C SER A 12 -22.31 30.03 17.97
N ASP A 13 -22.02 29.78 19.26
CA ASP A 13 -20.66 29.64 19.82
C ASP A 13 -19.80 28.59 19.12
N HIS A 14 -20.38 27.57 18.51
CA HIS A 14 -19.60 26.54 17.80
C HIS A 14 -19.10 26.99 16.42
N PHE A 15 -19.57 28.12 15.87
CA PHE A 15 -19.01 28.78 14.69
C PHE A 15 -18.02 29.90 15.04
N ASN A 16 -17.83 30.22 16.33
CA ASN A 16 -16.89 31.24 16.74
C ASN A 16 -15.45 30.80 16.53
N VAL A 17 -14.80 31.28 15.47
CA VAL A 17 -13.44 30.95 15.06
C VAL A 17 -12.35 31.37 16.05
N ASN A 18 -12.69 32.19 17.07
CA ASN A 18 -11.77 32.59 18.13
C ASN A 18 -11.70 31.56 19.26
N LEU A 19 -12.60 30.57 19.32
CA LEU A 19 -12.54 29.44 20.24
C LEU A 19 -11.74 28.29 19.61
N ASP A 20 -11.09 27.50 20.46
CA ASP A 20 -10.41 26.29 20.00
C ASP A 20 -11.40 25.23 19.50
N PHE A 21 -10.91 24.28 18.72
CA PHE A 21 -11.75 23.24 18.12
C PHE A 21 -12.39 22.33 19.16
N GLU A 22 -11.73 22.05 20.26
CA GLU A 22 -12.16 21.22 21.36
C GLU A 22 -13.37 21.85 22.08
N THR A 23 -13.29 23.16 22.37
CA THR A 23 -14.39 23.94 22.94
C THR A 23 -15.59 24.01 21.99
N ARG A 24 -15.36 24.32 20.72
CA ARG A 24 -16.43 24.42 19.70
C ARG A 24 -17.13 23.07 19.51
N THR A 25 -16.37 21.98 19.50
CA THR A 25 -16.92 20.62 19.38
C THR A 25 -17.80 20.29 20.59
N SER A 26 -17.37 20.63 21.80
CA SER A 26 -18.13 20.40 23.03
C SER A 26 -19.44 21.19 23.06
N ILE A 27 -19.42 22.47 22.61
CA ILE A 27 -20.60 23.32 22.47
C ILE A 27 -21.58 22.73 21.45
N LEU A 28 -21.11 22.29 20.29
CA LEU A 28 -21.96 21.69 19.28
C LEU A 28 -22.62 20.41 19.82
N LEU A 29 -21.83 19.53 20.47
CA LEU A 29 -22.31 18.28 21.02
C LEU A 29 -23.39 18.48 22.09
N SER A 30 -23.22 19.47 22.96
CA SER A 30 -24.20 19.79 24.02
C SER A 30 -25.58 20.24 23.49
N LYS A 31 -25.64 20.68 22.24
CA LYS A 31 -26.88 21.10 21.57
C LYS A 31 -27.56 19.95 20.81
N MET A 32 -26.89 18.80 20.65
CA MET A 32 -27.41 17.66 19.89
C MET A 32 -28.30 16.76 20.76
N THR A 33 -29.40 16.29 20.20
CA THR A 33 -30.22 15.24 20.79
C THR A 33 -29.54 13.87 20.59
N LEU A 34 -29.87 12.87 21.42
CA LEU A 34 -29.36 11.50 21.26
C LEU A 34 -29.57 10.95 19.85
N LYS A 35 -30.76 11.19 19.26
CA LYS A 35 -31.07 10.76 17.90
C LYS A 35 -30.17 11.41 16.86
N GLU A 36 -29.86 12.68 17.00
CA GLU A 36 -28.93 13.40 16.11
C GLU A 36 -27.51 12.87 16.29
N LYS A 37 -27.05 12.65 17.52
CA LYS A 37 -25.74 12.04 17.81
C LYS A 37 -25.60 10.69 17.12
N ILE A 38 -26.55 9.78 17.30
CA ILE A 38 -26.58 8.46 16.68
C ILE A 38 -26.56 8.55 15.16
N SER A 39 -27.29 9.53 14.57
CA SER A 39 -27.33 9.70 13.11
C SER A 39 -25.95 10.01 12.49
N GLN A 40 -25.03 10.57 13.26
CA GLN A 40 -23.70 10.96 12.81
C GLN A 40 -22.65 9.83 12.88
N LEU A 41 -23.00 8.68 13.47
CA LEU A 41 -22.06 7.55 13.68
C LEU A 41 -22.00 6.57 12.51
N GLY A 42 -22.65 6.86 11.40
CA GLY A 42 -22.54 6.07 10.15
C GLY A 42 -21.72 6.80 9.09
N ASN A 43 -21.17 6.06 8.15
CA ASN A 43 -20.39 6.63 7.05
C ASN A 43 -21.18 7.63 6.20
N ASN A 44 -22.49 7.54 6.15
CA ASN A 44 -23.39 8.56 5.59
C ASN A 44 -24.06 9.30 6.75
N ALA A 45 -23.55 10.48 7.07
CA ALA A 45 -24.02 11.32 8.17
C ALA A 45 -24.97 12.40 7.62
N PRO A 46 -26.29 12.38 7.96
CA PRO A 46 -27.25 13.36 7.45
C PRO A 46 -26.99 14.75 8.02
N ALA A 47 -27.52 15.78 7.35
CA ALA A 47 -27.48 17.13 7.84
C ALA A 47 -28.28 17.32 9.17
N ILE A 48 -27.85 18.29 9.99
CA ILE A 48 -28.61 18.78 11.16
C ILE A 48 -28.84 20.27 10.94
N PRO A 49 -29.88 20.66 10.15
CA PRO A 49 -30.05 22.05 9.69
C PRO A 49 -30.15 23.05 10.84
N ARG A 50 -30.83 22.71 11.95
CA ARG A 50 -31.00 23.62 13.11
C ARG A 50 -29.66 23.98 13.81
N LEU A 51 -28.60 23.18 13.55
CA LEU A 51 -27.25 23.41 14.07
C LEU A 51 -26.26 23.82 12.96
N GLY A 52 -26.72 24.04 11.73
CA GLY A 52 -25.88 24.41 10.60
C GLY A 52 -24.90 23.29 10.18
N VAL A 53 -25.15 22.05 10.60
CA VAL A 53 -24.30 20.89 10.23
C VAL A 53 -24.77 20.39 8.87
N LEU A 54 -23.87 20.43 7.89
CA LEU A 54 -24.10 19.88 6.55
C LEU A 54 -23.99 18.34 6.57
N GLU A 55 -24.69 17.67 5.65
CA GLU A 55 -24.50 16.23 5.44
C GLU A 55 -23.06 15.93 5.04
N TYR A 56 -22.59 14.71 5.34
CA TYR A 56 -21.22 14.33 5.06
C TYR A 56 -21.11 12.84 4.83
N ASN A 57 -20.36 12.46 3.78
CA ASN A 57 -19.99 11.07 3.56
C ASN A 57 -18.51 10.87 3.92
N TRP A 58 -18.26 9.97 4.89
CA TRP A 58 -16.94 9.67 5.42
C TRP A 58 -16.12 8.76 4.50
N TRP A 59 -16.76 8.08 3.55
CA TRP A 59 -16.10 7.11 2.68
C TRP A 59 -15.49 7.79 1.45
N ASN A 60 -14.18 7.93 1.45
CA ASN A 60 -13.39 8.37 0.31
C ASN A 60 -12.14 7.51 0.23
N GLU A 61 -11.59 7.31 -0.98
CA GLU A 61 -10.43 6.47 -1.23
C GLU A 61 -9.38 7.20 -2.06
N CYS A 62 -8.11 7.01 -1.72
CA CYS A 62 -7.00 7.64 -2.45
C CYS A 62 -5.71 6.82 -2.42
N LEU A 63 -5.82 5.52 -2.60
CA LEU A 63 -4.69 4.60 -2.44
C LEU A 63 -3.46 4.98 -3.29
N HIS A 64 -3.69 5.43 -4.53
CA HIS A 64 -2.65 5.89 -5.46
C HIS A 64 -3.15 6.98 -6.44
N GLY A 65 -4.03 7.84 -5.97
CA GLY A 65 -4.75 8.89 -6.65
C GLY A 65 -6.16 8.99 -6.08
N VAL A 66 -6.86 10.11 -6.27
CA VAL A 66 -8.25 10.24 -5.80
C VAL A 66 -9.13 9.27 -6.55
N ALA A 67 -9.68 8.28 -5.84
CA ALA A 67 -10.43 7.19 -6.44
C ALA A 67 -11.92 7.49 -6.57
N ARG A 68 -12.55 6.92 -7.62
CA ARG A 68 -14.01 6.87 -7.83
C ARG A 68 -14.70 8.25 -7.81
N ALA A 69 -13.94 9.32 -8.00
CA ALA A 69 -14.43 10.70 -8.03
C ALA A 69 -14.19 11.39 -9.39
N GLY A 70 -14.30 10.64 -10.49
CA GLY A 70 -14.03 11.13 -11.85
C GLY A 70 -12.55 11.27 -12.16
N THR A 71 -12.22 12.23 -13.04
CA THR A 71 -10.84 12.43 -13.51
C THR A 71 -9.90 12.79 -12.36
N ALA A 72 -8.78 12.07 -12.26
CA ALA A 72 -7.71 12.30 -11.30
C ALA A 72 -6.39 11.75 -11.85
N THR A 73 -5.26 12.23 -11.34
CA THR A 73 -3.95 11.64 -11.62
C THR A 73 -3.87 10.25 -10.99
N VAL A 74 -3.50 9.26 -11.79
CA VAL A 74 -3.32 7.88 -11.32
C VAL A 74 -1.84 7.53 -11.30
N PHE A 75 -1.30 7.35 -10.10
CA PHE A 75 0.06 6.91 -9.81
C PHE A 75 0.18 5.38 -9.90
N PRO A 76 1.40 4.81 -9.86
CA PRO A 76 1.55 3.37 -9.65
C PRO A 76 0.81 2.91 -8.40
N GLN A 77 0.27 1.69 -8.44
CA GLN A 77 -0.38 1.07 -7.28
C GLN A 77 0.60 1.00 -6.08
N ALA A 78 0.08 0.91 -4.87
CA ALA A 78 0.84 0.97 -3.62
C ALA A 78 2.07 0.06 -3.61
N ILE A 79 1.95 -1.18 -4.10
CA ILE A 79 3.09 -2.11 -4.22
C ILE A 79 4.18 -1.60 -5.16
N GLY A 80 3.79 -0.95 -6.27
CA GLY A 80 4.72 -0.29 -7.19
C GLY A 80 5.37 0.95 -6.56
N MET A 81 4.61 1.73 -5.77
CA MET A 81 5.18 2.83 -4.99
C MET A 81 6.20 2.33 -3.97
N ALA A 82 5.94 1.21 -3.30
CA ALA A 82 6.89 0.58 -2.38
C ALA A 82 8.17 0.12 -3.09
N ALA A 83 8.06 -0.38 -4.33
CA ALA A 83 9.22 -0.78 -5.14
C ALA A 83 10.20 0.35 -5.44
N THR A 84 9.78 1.61 -5.27
CA THR A 84 10.69 2.76 -5.38
C THR A 84 11.70 2.82 -4.24
N PHE A 85 11.41 2.26 -3.06
CA PHE A 85 12.20 2.44 -1.82
C PHE A 85 12.55 3.91 -1.58
N ASN A 86 11.61 4.81 -1.86
CA ASN A 86 11.83 6.26 -1.78
C ASN A 86 10.68 6.96 -1.01
N PRO A 87 10.74 6.99 0.32
CA PRO A 87 9.70 7.63 1.14
C PRO A 87 9.42 9.09 0.78
N ASN A 88 10.45 9.85 0.38
CA ASN A 88 10.28 11.26 -0.01
C ASN A 88 9.47 11.40 -1.30
N LEU A 89 9.71 10.56 -2.30
CA LEU A 89 8.89 10.54 -3.52
C LEU A 89 7.43 10.21 -3.20
N ILE A 90 7.18 9.29 -2.25
CA ILE A 90 5.82 8.94 -1.86
C ILE A 90 5.14 10.06 -1.06
N ASN A 91 5.91 10.86 -0.31
CA ASN A 91 5.39 12.11 0.26
C ASN A 91 4.94 13.10 -0.84
N ASP A 92 5.78 13.32 -1.88
CA ASP A 92 5.41 14.18 -3.02
C ASP A 92 4.13 13.70 -3.71
N VAL A 93 3.98 12.38 -3.92
CA VAL A 93 2.77 11.76 -4.48
C VAL A 93 1.56 12.03 -3.60
N ALA A 94 1.68 11.83 -2.28
CA ALA A 94 0.58 12.05 -1.33
C ALA A 94 0.18 13.54 -1.23
N VAL A 95 1.13 14.46 -1.37
CA VAL A 95 0.85 15.91 -1.46
C VAL A 95 0.00 16.22 -2.68
N VAL A 96 0.34 15.66 -3.86
CA VAL A 96 -0.46 15.83 -5.08
C VAL A 96 -1.86 15.23 -4.91
N ILE A 97 -1.96 14.02 -4.40
CA ILE A 97 -3.25 13.37 -4.13
C ILE A 97 -4.13 14.24 -3.23
N SER A 98 -3.55 14.81 -2.18
CA SER A 98 -4.29 15.65 -1.22
C SER A 98 -4.67 17.02 -1.80
N ASP A 99 -3.87 17.57 -2.72
CA ASP A 99 -4.24 18.79 -3.46
C ASP A 99 -5.44 18.53 -4.37
N GLU A 100 -5.42 17.45 -5.15
CA GLU A 100 -6.54 17.07 -6.00
C GLU A 100 -7.81 16.76 -5.20
N ALA A 101 -7.68 16.09 -4.05
CA ALA A 101 -8.79 15.78 -3.17
C ALA A 101 -9.46 17.05 -2.63
N ARG A 102 -8.68 18.02 -2.17
CA ARG A 102 -9.19 19.34 -1.72
C ARG A 102 -9.87 20.10 -2.85
N ALA A 103 -9.23 20.17 -4.01
CA ALA A 103 -9.80 20.83 -5.18
C ALA A 103 -11.16 20.24 -5.57
N LYS A 104 -11.27 18.91 -5.61
CA LYS A 104 -12.51 18.17 -5.90
C LYS A 104 -13.60 18.40 -4.84
N HIS A 105 -13.22 18.36 -3.56
CA HIS A 105 -14.16 18.61 -2.46
C HIS A 105 -14.78 20.02 -2.57
N HIS A 106 -13.95 21.05 -2.73
CA HIS A 106 -14.47 22.41 -2.82
C HIS A 106 -15.29 22.66 -4.08
N GLU A 107 -14.98 21.99 -5.18
CA GLU A 107 -15.81 22.04 -6.38
C GLU A 107 -17.16 21.34 -6.18
N ALA A 108 -17.18 20.19 -5.48
CA ALA A 108 -18.41 19.49 -5.12
C ALA A 108 -19.30 20.35 -4.21
N LEU A 109 -18.73 21.04 -3.21
CA LEU A 109 -19.47 21.95 -2.33
C LEU A 109 -20.17 23.09 -3.10
N LYS A 110 -19.52 23.67 -4.13
CA LYS A 110 -20.14 24.68 -4.99
C LYS A 110 -21.39 24.19 -5.71
N ASN A 111 -21.43 22.87 -5.98
CA ASN A 111 -22.56 22.20 -6.64
C ASN A 111 -23.53 21.55 -5.64
N ASN A 112 -23.39 21.77 -4.33
CA ASN A 112 -24.15 21.11 -3.26
C ASN A 112 -24.11 19.57 -3.35
N ASP A 113 -22.97 19.00 -3.78
CA ASP A 113 -22.74 17.56 -3.87
C ASP A 113 -21.95 17.08 -2.64
N TYR A 114 -22.64 16.44 -1.71
CA TYR A 114 -22.08 15.84 -0.49
C TYR A 114 -22.03 14.31 -0.56
N SER A 115 -22.17 13.75 -1.74
CA SER A 115 -22.24 12.33 -1.97
C SER A 115 -20.92 11.61 -1.65
N GLN A 116 -20.93 10.28 -1.68
CA GLN A 116 -19.76 9.45 -1.50
C GLN A 116 -18.62 9.84 -2.46
N TYR A 117 -17.40 9.77 -1.99
CA TYR A 117 -16.14 10.15 -2.68
C TYR A 117 -15.99 11.67 -2.91
N LYS A 118 -16.71 12.51 -2.19
CA LYS A 118 -16.61 13.98 -2.25
C LYS A 118 -16.11 14.62 -0.95
N GLY A 119 -15.81 13.80 0.08
CA GLY A 119 -15.35 14.26 1.38
C GLY A 119 -13.84 14.46 1.47
N LEU A 120 -13.36 14.67 2.71
CA LEU A 120 -11.95 14.93 3.06
C LEU A 120 -11.36 13.85 3.99
N THR A 121 -12.10 12.77 4.25
CA THR A 121 -11.69 11.66 5.09
C THR A 121 -11.44 10.44 4.21
N PHE A 122 -10.17 10.04 4.08
CA PHE A 122 -9.73 9.03 3.12
C PHE A 122 -9.32 7.74 3.82
N TRP A 123 -9.89 6.62 3.39
CA TRP A 123 -9.62 5.31 3.96
C TRP A 123 -8.38 4.67 3.31
N SER A 124 -7.28 5.37 3.43
CA SER A 124 -5.95 5.04 2.90
C SER A 124 -4.88 5.60 3.84
N PRO A 125 -3.70 4.95 3.96
CA PRO A 125 -3.18 3.82 3.20
C PRO A 125 -3.56 2.44 3.79
N ASN A 126 -3.45 1.38 2.96
CA ASN A 126 -3.43 0.00 3.43
C ASN A 126 -1.99 -0.38 3.82
N ILE A 127 -1.77 -0.58 5.12
CA ILE A 127 -0.44 -0.92 5.69
C ILE A 127 -0.39 -2.32 6.30
N ASN A 128 -1.30 -3.18 5.90
CA ASN A 128 -1.21 -4.60 6.22
C ASN A 128 0.06 -5.19 5.58
N ILE A 129 0.65 -6.19 6.24
CA ILE A 129 1.83 -6.87 5.72
C ILE A 129 1.41 -7.87 4.65
N PHE A 130 1.99 -7.77 3.46
CA PHE A 130 1.77 -8.71 2.37
C PHE A 130 2.49 -10.03 2.68
N ARG A 131 1.93 -10.75 3.68
CA ARG A 131 2.50 -11.98 4.24
C ARG A 131 2.57 -13.10 3.21
N ASP A 132 1.51 -13.25 2.42
CA ASP A 132 1.31 -14.37 1.50
C ASP A 132 0.96 -13.84 0.10
N PRO A 133 1.71 -14.22 -0.94
CA PRO A 133 1.49 -13.74 -2.30
C PRO A 133 0.15 -14.17 -2.92
N ARG A 134 -0.59 -15.07 -2.28
CA ARG A 134 -1.93 -15.47 -2.70
C ARG A 134 -3.00 -14.45 -2.35
N TRP A 135 -2.76 -13.58 -1.38
CA TRP A 135 -3.72 -12.56 -0.98
C TRP A 135 -3.94 -11.53 -2.08
N GLY A 136 -5.19 -11.47 -2.60
CA GLY A 136 -5.54 -10.62 -3.73
C GLY A 136 -5.37 -9.13 -3.50
N ARG A 137 -5.58 -8.63 -2.27
CA ARG A 137 -5.36 -7.22 -1.92
C ARG A 137 -3.90 -6.88 -1.57
N GLY A 138 -2.99 -7.83 -1.71
CA GLY A 138 -1.57 -7.59 -1.43
C GLY A 138 -0.99 -6.41 -2.20
N HIS A 139 -1.42 -6.18 -3.44
CA HIS A 139 -0.99 -5.05 -4.26
C HIS A 139 -1.40 -3.67 -3.73
N GLU A 140 -2.40 -3.61 -2.83
CA GLU A 140 -2.80 -2.37 -2.15
C GLU A 140 -1.83 -1.96 -1.04
N THR A 141 -0.84 -2.80 -0.70
CA THR A 141 0.07 -2.62 0.43
C THR A 141 1.46 -2.16 0.00
N TYR A 142 2.29 -1.82 0.99
CA TYR A 142 3.69 -1.47 0.76
C TYR A 142 4.65 -2.69 0.92
N GLY A 143 4.12 -3.91 0.79
CA GLY A 143 4.90 -5.14 0.73
C GLY A 143 4.98 -5.91 2.05
N GLU A 144 5.97 -6.78 2.14
CA GLU A 144 6.06 -7.79 3.19
C GLU A 144 6.87 -7.37 4.42
N ASP A 145 7.62 -6.26 4.33
CA ASP A 145 8.51 -5.83 5.40
C ASP A 145 7.89 -4.75 6.28
N PRO A 146 7.82 -4.95 7.61
CA PRO A 146 7.22 -3.97 8.52
C PRO A 146 7.93 -2.61 8.56
N TYR A 147 9.26 -2.59 8.39
CA TYR A 147 10.04 -1.35 8.41
C TYR A 147 9.81 -0.55 7.13
N LEU A 148 9.91 -1.19 5.95
CA LEU A 148 9.61 -0.54 4.67
C LEU A 148 8.19 0.03 4.66
N THR A 149 7.21 -0.79 5.08
CA THR A 149 5.79 -0.38 5.16
C THR A 149 5.60 0.81 6.09
N GLY A 150 6.23 0.80 7.26
CA GLY A 150 6.18 1.91 8.21
C GLY A 150 6.78 3.20 7.64
N GLN A 151 7.96 3.12 7.00
CA GLN A 151 8.63 4.30 6.42
C GLN A 151 7.83 4.92 5.25
N ILE A 152 7.37 4.09 4.31
CA ILE A 152 6.55 4.55 3.18
C ILE A 152 5.20 5.09 3.67
N GLY A 153 4.49 4.33 4.50
CA GLY A 153 3.18 4.72 5.04
C GLY A 153 3.22 6.01 5.86
N THR A 154 4.26 6.20 6.67
CA THR A 154 4.48 7.45 7.43
C THR A 154 4.57 8.67 6.51
N GLN A 155 5.31 8.59 5.42
CA GLN A 155 5.45 9.71 4.49
C GLN A 155 4.18 9.93 3.66
N PHE A 156 3.47 8.86 3.30
CA PHE A 156 2.17 8.96 2.64
C PHE A 156 1.14 9.68 3.52
N VAL A 157 1.02 9.31 4.79
CA VAL A 157 0.12 9.97 5.76
C VAL A 157 0.49 11.44 5.93
N LYS A 158 1.78 11.77 6.09
CA LYS A 158 2.24 13.16 6.23
C LYS A 158 1.86 14.00 5.01
N GLY A 159 2.04 13.48 3.81
CA GLY A 159 1.65 14.18 2.57
C GLY A 159 0.14 14.37 2.46
N LEU A 160 -0.67 13.37 2.87
CA LEU A 160 -2.12 13.50 2.87
C LEU A 160 -2.63 14.51 3.90
N GLN A 161 -2.12 14.47 5.14
CA GLN A 161 -2.62 15.30 6.23
C GLN A 161 -2.11 16.75 6.19
N GLY A 162 -1.03 17.00 5.42
CA GLY A 162 -0.43 18.32 5.28
C GLY A 162 0.38 18.77 6.50
N ASN A 163 0.78 20.03 6.52
CA ASN A 163 1.65 20.61 7.54
C ASN A 163 1.15 21.96 8.10
N ASP A 164 -0.09 22.32 7.83
CA ASP A 164 -0.68 23.52 8.43
C ASP A 164 -0.82 23.32 9.95
N PRO A 165 -0.43 24.30 10.78
CA PRO A 165 -0.44 24.16 12.23
C PRO A 165 -1.85 24.08 12.84
N LYS A 166 -2.88 24.54 12.12
CA LYS A 166 -4.27 24.59 12.59
C LYS A 166 -5.14 23.54 11.90
N TYR A 167 -5.02 23.41 10.58
CA TYR A 167 -5.94 22.59 9.78
C TYR A 167 -5.29 21.34 9.24
N LEU A 168 -6.01 20.21 9.28
CA LEU A 168 -5.68 19.03 8.51
C LEU A 168 -6.04 19.26 7.03
N LYS A 169 -5.13 18.87 6.12
CA LYS A 169 -5.43 18.91 4.70
C LYS A 169 -6.44 17.83 4.33
N LEU A 170 -6.19 16.59 4.74
CA LEU A 170 -7.12 15.46 4.72
C LEU A 170 -7.01 14.71 6.05
N VAL A 171 -7.97 13.84 6.32
CA VAL A 171 -7.77 12.75 7.29
C VAL A 171 -7.33 11.50 6.51
N ALA A 172 -6.15 10.99 6.83
CA ALA A 172 -5.69 9.68 6.40
C ALA A 172 -6.17 8.60 7.39
N THR A 173 -6.40 7.38 6.91
CA THR A 173 -6.85 6.25 7.72
C THR A 173 -5.92 5.07 7.53
N ALA A 174 -5.20 4.67 8.58
CA ALA A 174 -4.39 3.46 8.58
C ALA A 174 -5.28 2.21 8.63
N LYS A 175 -5.20 1.34 7.61
CA LYS A 175 -6.06 0.17 7.48
C LYS A 175 -5.27 -1.09 7.13
N HIS A 176 -5.79 -2.26 7.49
CA HIS A 176 -6.92 -2.61 8.34
C HIS A 176 -6.36 -3.10 9.68
N PHE A 177 -6.72 -2.48 10.78
CA PHE A 177 -6.16 -2.75 12.12
C PHE A 177 -6.94 -3.88 12.81
N ALA A 178 -6.37 -5.07 13.03
CA ALA A 178 -5.05 -5.50 12.64
C ALA A 178 -5.07 -6.97 12.16
N VAL A 179 -3.89 -7.46 11.73
CA VAL A 179 -3.69 -8.88 11.36
C VAL A 179 -4.64 -9.31 10.25
N HIS A 180 -4.66 -8.53 9.16
CA HIS A 180 -5.48 -8.78 7.98
C HIS A 180 -4.59 -8.93 6.74
N SER A 181 -4.57 -10.13 6.13
CA SER A 181 -3.88 -10.44 4.88
C SER A 181 -4.43 -11.73 4.23
N GLY A 182 -5.75 -11.76 4.04
CA GLY A 182 -6.52 -12.88 3.47
C GLY A 182 -6.85 -13.99 4.48
N PRO A 183 -7.66 -14.97 4.10
CA PRO A 183 -8.33 -15.10 2.79
C PRO A 183 -9.49 -14.10 2.62
N GLU A 184 -9.63 -13.52 1.42
CA GLU A 184 -10.71 -12.57 1.14
C GLU A 184 -12.10 -13.21 1.23
N SER A 185 -12.25 -14.44 0.76
CA SER A 185 -13.50 -15.20 0.82
C SER A 185 -13.99 -15.49 2.24
N GLU A 186 -13.13 -15.37 3.24
CA GLU A 186 -13.44 -15.65 4.65
C GLU A 186 -13.36 -14.40 5.55
N ARG A 187 -13.09 -13.24 5.00
CA ARG A 187 -12.77 -12.01 5.76
C ARG A 187 -13.80 -11.67 6.84
N HIS A 188 -15.09 -11.96 6.58
CA HIS A 188 -16.18 -11.66 7.50
C HIS A 188 -16.32 -12.62 8.70
N PHE A 189 -15.67 -13.79 8.67
CA PHE A 189 -15.77 -14.79 9.74
C PHE A 189 -14.44 -15.42 10.15
N PHE A 190 -13.36 -15.10 9.45
CA PHE A 190 -12.02 -15.62 9.73
C PHE A 190 -11.53 -15.20 11.12
N ASN A 191 -10.77 -16.09 11.77
CA ASN A 191 -10.07 -15.79 13.02
C ASN A 191 -8.55 -15.93 12.82
N ALA A 192 -7.86 -14.82 12.73
CA ALA A 192 -6.41 -14.80 12.64
C ALA A 192 -5.80 -15.18 13.99
N ASN A 193 -5.37 -16.43 14.12
CA ASN A 193 -4.63 -16.90 15.29
C ASN A 193 -3.16 -16.54 15.13
N VAL A 194 -2.68 -15.60 15.94
CA VAL A 194 -1.31 -15.09 15.89
C VAL A 194 -0.68 -15.12 17.26
N ASN A 195 0.57 -15.57 17.32
CA ASN A 195 1.34 -15.50 18.57
C ASN A 195 1.73 -14.04 18.88
N GLN A 196 1.97 -13.74 20.15
CA GLN A 196 2.26 -12.38 20.63
C GLN A 196 3.50 -11.78 19.97
N ARG A 197 4.48 -12.61 19.63
CA ARG A 197 5.70 -12.13 19.00
C ARG A 197 5.46 -11.66 17.56
N ASP A 198 4.82 -12.48 16.74
CA ASP A 198 4.48 -12.11 15.37
C ASP A 198 3.53 -10.91 15.34
N LEU A 199 2.58 -10.83 16.27
CA LEU A 199 1.70 -9.68 16.44
C LEU A 199 2.52 -8.38 16.61
N TRP A 200 3.47 -8.35 17.55
CA TRP A 200 4.25 -7.15 17.88
C TRP A 200 5.43 -6.89 16.96
N GLU A 201 6.01 -7.91 16.30
CA GLU A 201 7.18 -7.76 15.43
C GLU A 201 6.86 -7.68 13.94
N THR A 202 5.65 -8.10 13.52
CA THR A 202 5.26 -8.13 12.11
C THR A 202 4.00 -7.30 11.83
N TYR A 203 2.89 -7.56 12.52
CA TYR A 203 1.59 -6.98 12.14
C TYR A 203 1.32 -5.59 12.71
N LEU A 204 1.86 -5.26 13.87
CA LEU A 204 1.62 -3.97 14.53
C LEU A 204 2.64 -2.85 14.25
N PRO A 205 3.92 -3.11 13.87
CA PRO A 205 4.93 -2.04 13.81
C PRO A 205 4.58 -0.91 12.85
N ALA A 206 4.09 -1.20 11.64
CA ALA A 206 3.73 -0.15 10.68
C ALA A 206 2.58 0.74 11.21
N PHE A 207 1.56 0.15 11.85
CA PHE A 207 0.49 0.94 12.50
C PHE A 207 1.04 1.84 13.60
N LYS A 208 1.95 1.32 14.43
CA LYS A 208 2.61 2.11 15.47
C LYS A 208 3.37 3.31 14.89
N ASP A 209 4.13 3.08 13.82
CA ASP A 209 4.89 4.16 13.16
C ASP A 209 3.94 5.24 12.61
N LEU A 210 2.82 4.86 11.99
CA LEU A 210 1.85 5.83 11.50
C LEU A 210 1.16 6.61 12.63
N VAL A 211 0.88 5.97 13.75
CA VAL A 211 0.28 6.64 14.92
C VAL A 211 1.27 7.61 15.57
N ILE A 212 2.51 7.18 15.81
CA ILE A 212 3.48 7.94 16.59
C ILE A 212 4.25 8.94 15.74
N ASP A 213 4.72 8.53 14.55
CA ASP A 213 5.64 9.32 13.74
C ASP A 213 4.92 10.15 12.66
N ALA A 214 3.69 9.78 12.27
CA ALA A 214 2.87 10.50 11.31
C ALA A 214 1.63 11.16 11.92
N ASN A 215 1.29 10.89 13.18
CA ASN A 215 0.05 11.34 13.83
C ASN A 215 -1.19 11.08 12.97
N VAL A 216 -1.30 9.86 12.41
CA VAL A 216 -2.45 9.49 11.59
C VAL A 216 -3.74 9.74 12.36
N TYR A 217 -4.72 10.41 11.72
CA TYR A 217 -5.90 10.89 12.44
C TYR A 217 -7.05 9.89 12.47
N SER A 218 -6.99 8.84 11.65
CA SER A 218 -7.97 7.76 11.66
C SER A 218 -7.28 6.39 11.55
N VAL A 219 -7.93 5.38 12.15
CA VAL A 219 -7.57 3.96 12.03
C VAL A 219 -8.82 3.18 11.69
N MET A 220 -8.74 2.23 10.75
CA MET A 220 -9.86 1.36 10.40
C MET A 220 -9.66 -0.03 11.00
N GLY A 221 -10.63 -0.47 11.83
CA GLY A 221 -10.66 -1.84 12.35
C GLY A 221 -10.94 -2.84 11.23
N ALA A 222 -10.21 -3.97 11.24
CA ALA A 222 -10.36 -5.00 10.22
C ALA A 222 -11.67 -5.80 10.35
N TYR A 223 -12.03 -6.53 9.29
CA TYR A 223 -13.19 -7.43 9.28
C TYR A 223 -13.05 -8.60 10.26
N ASN A 224 -11.87 -9.25 10.23
CA ASN A 224 -11.62 -10.53 10.88
C ASN A 224 -11.56 -10.44 12.41
N ARG A 225 -11.64 -11.61 13.04
CA ARG A 225 -11.23 -11.76 14.44
C ARG A 225 -9.71 -11.89 14.54
N VAL A 226 -9.17 -11.45 15.67
CA VAL A 226 -7.77 -11.67 16.07
C VAL A 226 -7.77 -12.37 17.41
N ASN A 227 -7.24 -13.59 17.46
CA ASN A 227 -7.20 -14.40 18.69
C ASN A 227 -8.56 -14.52 19.39
N GLY A 228 -9.66 -14.57 18.60
CA GLY A 228 -11.02 -14.73 19.09
C GLY A 228 -11.83 -13.43 19.24
N GLU A 229 -11.21 -12.26 19.34
CA GLU A 229 -11.90 -10.96 19.42
C GLU A 229 -12.13 -10.37 18.02
N SER A 230 -13.27 -9.72 17.78
CA SER A 230 -13.48 -8.94 16.55
C SER A 230 -12.51 -7.76 16.51
N ALA A 231 -11.73 -7.60 15.44
CA ALA A 231 -10.75 -6.53 15.36
C ALA A 231 -11.39 -5.13 15.49
N SER A 232 -12.59 -4.95 14.93
CA SER A 232 -13.37 -3.70 15.05
C SER A 232 -14.07 -3.51 16.41
N ALA A 233 -13.94 -4.47 17.35
CA ALA A 233 -14.52 -4.42 18.69
C ALA A 233 -13.62 -5.11 19.74
N SER A 234 -12.31 -5.03 19.57
CA SER A 234 -11.33 -5.59 20.49
C SER A 234 -10.85 -4.54 21.49
N ASN A 235 -11.10 -4.77 22.78
CA ASN A 235 -10.55 -3.93 23.84
C ASN A 235 -9.02 -3.93 23.81
N TYR A 236 -8.41 -5.10 23.59
CA TYR A 236 -6.96 -5.24 23.53
C TYR A 236 -6.35 -4.41 22.40
N LEU A 237 -6.92 -4.47 21.18
CA LEU A 237 -6.38 -3.73 20.04
C LEU A 237 -6.69 -2.23 20.14
N LEU A 238 -7.97 -1.86 20.38
CA LEU A 238 -8.44 -0.49 20.23
C LEU A 238 -8.19 0.38 21.48
N GLN A 239 -8.29 -0.18 22.68
CA GLN A 239 -8.02 0.57 23.92
C GLN A 239 -6.59 0.38 24.39
N GLU A 240 -6.20 -0.86 24.76
CA GLU A 240 -4.91 -1.08 25.41
C GLU A 240 -3.70 -0.78 24.50
N ILE A 241 -3.76 -1.18 23.23
CA ILE A 241 -2.64 -0.95 22.29
C ILE A 241 -2.74 0.42 21.64
N LEU A 242 -3.83 0.68 20.92
CA LEU A 242 -3.94 1.88 20.08
C LEU A 242 -4.00 3.14 20.93
N ARG A 243 -4.90 3.21 21.94
CA ARG A 243 -5.08 4.42 22.75
C ARG A 243 -4.13 4.52 23.92
N ASP A 244 -4.05 3.49 24.77
CA ASP A 244 -3.29 3.60 26.02
C ASP A 244 -1.78 3.53 25.80
N LYS A 245 -1.30 2.55 24.98
CA LYS A 245 0.15 2.38 24.76
C LYS A 245 0.72 3.33 23.69
N TRP A 246 -0.05 3.65 22.65
CA TRP A 246 0.45 4.50 21.56
C TRP A 246 -0.06 5.94 21.61
N GLY A 247 -1.04 6.25 22.47
CA GLY A 247 -1.56 7.60 22.65
C GLY A 247 -2.41 8.11 21.46
N PHE A 248 -3.06 7.22 20.74
CA PHE A 248 -3.90 7.61 19.60
C PHE A 248 -5.10 8.45 20.04
N ASN A 249 -5.22 9.66 19.49
CA ASN A 249 -6.25 10.64 19.86
C ASN A 249 -7.28 10.90 18.74
N GLY A 250 -7.14 10.25 17.59
CA GLY A 250 -8.10 10.35 16.49
C GLY A 250 -9.33 9.45 16.68
N TYR A 251 -10.04 9.18 15.59
CA TYR A 251 -11.20 8.30 15.60
C TYR A 251 -10.89 6.96 14.94
N VAL A 252 -11.67 5.94 15.33
CA VAL A 252 -11.64 4.61 14.72
C VAL A 252 -12.90 4.42 13.88
N VAL A 253 -12.75 3.97 12.65
CA VAL A 253 -13.82 3.54 11.77
C VAL A 253 -13.80 2.01 11.63
N SER A 254 -14.96 1.37 11.57
CA SER A 254 -15.05 -0.05 11.21
C SER A 254 -14.87 -0.23 9.71
N ASP A 255 -14.36 -1.38 9.27
CA ASP A 255 -14.56 -1.80 7.89
C ASP A 255 -16.05 -2.06 7.61
N CYS A 256 -16.43 -2.09 6.31
CA CYS A 256 -17.84 -2.06 5.90
C CYS A 256 -18.59 -3.34 6.28
N GLY A 257 -19.51 -3.25 7.23
CA GLY A 257 -20.24 -4.38 7.78
C GLY A 257 -19.56 -5.06 8.97
N ALA A 258 -18.33 -4.71 9.34
CA ALA A 258 -17.58 -5.39 10.41
C ALA A 258 -18.27 -5.31 11.79
N ILE A 259 -19.05 -4.26 12.09
CA ILE A 259 -19.86 -4.23 13.32
C ILE A 259 -21.04 -5.21 13.23
N ASN A 260 -21.63 -5.42 12.06
CA ASN A 260 -22.63 -6.45 11.87
C ASN A 260 -22.05 -7.86 12.07
N ASP A 261 -20.83 -8.09 11.64
CA ASP A 261 -20.16 -9.38 11.74
C ASP A 261 -20.01 -9.86 13.20
N ILE A 262 -19.93 -8.96 14.16
CA ILE A 262 -19.76 -9.31 15.60
C ILE A 262 -20.85 -10.28 16.06
N HIS A 263 -22.13 -10.04 15.71
CA HIS A 263 -23.22 -10.97 16.03
C HIS A 263 -23.52 -11.95 14.90
N ALA A 264 -23.49 -11.47 13.65
CA ALA A 264 -23.96 -12.25 12.50
C ALA A 264 -22.98 -13.37 12.11
N ASN A 265 -21.69 -13.09 12.11
CA ASN A 265 -20.64 -13.98 11.59
C ASN A 265 -19.67 -14.46 12.70
N HIS A 266 -19.20 -13.57 13.56
CA HIS A 266 -18.24 -13.90 14.63
C HIS A 266 -18.91 -14.61 15.81
N LYS A 267 -20.23 -14.41 16.03
CA LYS A 267 -21.01 -14.98 17.14
C LYS A 267 -20.46 -14.62 18.53
N ILE A 268 -19.84 -13.44 18.67
CA ILE A 268 -19.31 -12.95 19.93
C ILE A 268 -20.44 -12.50 20.86
N VAL A 269 -21.45 -11.85 20.29
CA VAL A 269 -22.70 -11.46 20.97
C VAL A 269 -23.91 -12.02 20.21
N LYS A 270 -25.10 -11.88 20.78
CA LYS A 270 -26.31 -12.55 20.21
C LYS A 270 -27.14 -11.63 19.32
N THR A 271 -27.16 -10.33 19.61
CA THR A 271 -28.07 -9.38 18.98
C THR A 271 -27.32 -8.22 18.31
N PRO A 272 -27.94 -7.55 17.33
CA PRO A 272 -27.33 -6.37 16.71
C PRO A 272 -27.22 -5.18 17.69
N GLU A 273 -28.07 -5.06 18.70
CA GLU A 273 -28.00 -4.05 19.76
C GLU A 273 -26.72 -4.26 20.60
N GLU A 274 -26.46 -5.51 20.99
CA GLU A 274 -25.22 -5.88 21.68
C GLU A 274 -23.98 -5.61 20.82
N SER A 275 -24.05 -5.88 19.49
CA SER A 275 -22.96 -5.55 18.55
C SER A 275 -22.68 -4.06 18.48
N ALA A 276 -23.74 -3.25 18.36
CA ALA A 276 -23.61 -1.79 18.29
C ALA A 276 -23.01 -1.22 19.59
N ALA A 277 -23.51 -1.68 20.75
CA ALA A 277 -22.98 -1.26 22.04
C ALA A 277 -21.51 -1.66 22.22
N LEU A 278 -21.15 -2.93 21.92
CA LEU A 278 -19.78 -3.42 22.04
C LEU A 278 -18.81 -2.63 21.18
N GLY A 279 -19.16 -2.33 19.91
CA GLY A 279 -18.33 -1.53 19.01
C GLY A 279 -17.97 -0.16 19.59
N ILE A 280 -18.95 0.59 20.08
CA ILE A 280 -18.74 1.92 20.70
C ILE A 280 -17.92 1.80 22.00
N ILE A 281 -18.29 0.89 22.90
CA ILE A 281 -17.62 0.73 24.21
C ILE A 281 -16.14 0.40 24.03
N THR A 282 -15.81 -0.42 23.03
CA THR A 282 -14.40 -0.79 22.74
C THR A 282 -13.66 0.26 21.94
N GLY A 283 -14.34 1.32 21.45
CA GLY A 283 -13.72 2.50 20.86
C GLY A 283 -13.74 2.59 19.35
N CYS A 284 -14.62 1.84 18.67
CA CYS A 284 -14.93 2.05 17.25
C CYS A 284 -15.98 3.17 17.12
N ASP A 285 -15.53 4.34 16.70
CA ASP A 285 -16.32 5.60 16.75
C ASP A 285 -17.26 5.75 15.57
N LEU A 286 -16.92 5.22 14.40
CA LEU A 286 -17.64 5.35 13.14
C LEU A 286 -17.92 3.99 12.52
N ASN A 287 -19.14 3.75 12.10
CA ASN A 287 -19.51 2.48 11.43
C ASN A 287 -19.62 2.69 9.91
N CYS A 288 -18.87 1.90 9.12
CA CYS A 288 -19.21 1.69 7.73
C CYS A 288 -20.36 0.68 7.64
N GLY A 289 -21.56 1.17 7.43
CA GLY A 289 -22.82 0.39 7.44
C GLY A 289 -23.90 1.02 8.33
N GLY A 290 -24.96 0.30 8.59
CA GLY A 290 -26.15 0.87 9.25
C GLY A 290 -26.41 0.38 10.68
N ILE A 291 -25.54 -0.40 11.30
CA ILE A 291 -25.80 -1.01 12.61
C ILE A 291 -25.94 0.04 13.71
N TYR A 292 -25.04 0.99 13.80
CA TYR A 292 -25.11 2.05 14.81
C TYR A 292 -26.40 2.85 14.69
N GLN A 293 -26.72 3.35 13.51
CA GLN A 293 -27.88 4.18 13.27
C GLN A 293 -29.20 3.45 13.52
N ARG A 294 -29.26 2.12 13.34
CA ARG A 294 -30.48 1.33 13.52
C ARG A 294 -30.68 0.85 14.95
N TYR A 295 -29.63 0.56 15.69
CA TYR A 295 -29.75 -0.21 16.94
C TYR A 295 -29.22 0.51 18.18
N LEU A 296 -28.41 1.56 18.10
CA LEU A 296 -27.88 2.26 19.30
C LEU A 296 -28.97 2.90 20.16
N GLN A 297 -30.06 3.40 19.55
CA GLN A 297 -31.17 3.95 20.37
C GLN A 297 -31.77 2.86 21.28
N GLU A 298 -31.98 1.66 20.75
CA GLU A 298 -32.49 0.53 21.52
C GLU A 298 -31.41 0.00 22.49
N SER A 299 -30.14 0.01 22.10
CA SER A 299 -29.04 -0.35 23.02
C SER A 299 -29.00 0.54 24.25
N VAL A 300 -29.27 1.85 24.13
CA VAL A 300 -29.41 2.76 25.27
C VAL A 300 -30.63 2.42 26.12
N THR A 301 -31.79 2.16 25.47
CA THR A 301 -33.04 1.79 26.15
C THR A 301 -32.88 0.51 26.97
N LEU A 302 -32.14 -0.46 26.45
CA LEU A 302 -31.84 -1.73 27.13
C LEU A 302 -30.72 -1.61 28.17
N GLY A 303 -30.10 -0.43 28.34
CA GLY A 303 -29.01 -0.22 29.30
C GLY A 303 -27.70 -0.92 28.92
N LEU A 304 -27.51 -1.31 27.63
CA LEU A 304 -26.28 -1.91 27.13
C LEU A 304 -25.15 -0.89 26.97
N ILE A 305 -25.52 0.40 26.78
CA ILE A 305 -24.59 1.51 26.62
C ILE A 305 -25.25 2.79 27.14
N SER A 306 -24.46 3.75 27.62
CA SER A 306 -24.96 5.06 28.00
C SER A 306 -24.74 6.11 26.91
N GLU A 307 -25.48 7.23 26.98
CA GLU A 307 -25.28 8.36 26.06
C GLU A 307 -23.84 8.92 26.13
N LYS A 308 -23.16 8.79 27.27
CA LYS A 308 -21.78 9.28 27.45
C LYS A 308 -20.76 8.60 26.54
N GLU A 309 -20.87 7.29 26.31
CA GLU A 309 -19.99 6.59 25.36
C GLU A 309 -20.27 7.05 23.92
N ILE A 310 -21.55 7.26 23.60
CA ILE A 310 -21.97 7.83 22.29
C ILE A 310 -21.38 9.23 22.13
N ASP A 311 -21.45 10.07 23.15
CA ASP A 311 -20.86 11.42 23.15
C ASP A 311 -19.36 11.38 22.85
N THR A 312 -18.64 10.43 23.40
CA THR A 312 -17.20 10.28 23.15
C THR A 312 -16.91 10.00 21.69
N ALA A 313 -17.68 9.12 21.06
CA ALA A 313 -17.52 8.79 19.63
C ALA A 313 -17.86 9.99 18.75
N VAL A 314 -19.03 10.63 18.98
CA VAL A 314 -19.46 11.81 18.23
C VAL A 314 -18.48 12.97 18.39
N TYR A 315 -17.93 13.20 19.58
CA TYR A 315 -16.92 14.22 19.83
C TYR A 315 -15.69 14.05 18.94
N ARG A 316 -15.14 12.84 18.85
CA ARG A 316 -13.96 12.55 18.03
C ARG A 316 -14.23 12.81 16.54
N LEU A 317 -15.40 12.45 16.06
CA LEU A 317 -15.81 12.69 14.68
C LEU A 317 -15.97 14.18 14.36
N PHE A 318 -16.65 14.94 15.22
CA PHE A 318 -16.81 16.37 14.99
C PHE A 318 -15.50 17.14 15.16
N LEU A 319 -14.63 16.73 16.08
CA LEU A 319 -13.30 17.32 16.19
C LEU A 319 -12.48 17.13 14.90
N ALA A 320 -12.59 15.97 14.23
CA ALA A 320 -12.00 15.75 12.91
C ALA A 320 -12.54 16.74 11.87
N ARG A 321 -13.88 16.93 11.83
CA ARG A 321 -14.52 17.89 10.90
C ARG A 321 -14.14 19.34 11.20
N MET A 322 -13.98 19.72 12.48
CA MET A 322 -13.46 21.03 12.88
C MET A 322 -12.01 21.22 12.38
N LYS A 323 -11.14 20.25 12.61
CA LYS A 323 -9.74 20.29 12.16
C LYS A 323 -9.60 20.29 10.62
N LEU A 324 -10.56 19.77 9.88
CA LEU A 324 -10.64 19.88 8.43
C LEU A 324 -11.09 21.27 7.94
N GLY A 325 -11.50 22.16 8.85
CA GLY A 325 -11.99 23.50 8.54
C GLY A 325 -13.44 23.54 8.02
N MET A 326 -14.22 22.47 8.23
CA MET A 326 -15.59 22.35 7.67
C MET A 326 -16.62 23.28 8.37
N PHE A 327 -16.25 23.90 9.49
CA PHE A 327 -17.10 24.85 10.25
C PHE A 327 -16.52 26.26 10.24
N ASP A 328 -15.49 26.49 9.43
CA ASP A 328 -14.81 27.78 9.33
C ASP A 328 -15.09 28.43 7.96
N PRO A 329 -15.10 29.76 7.84
CA PRO A 329 -15.15 30.42 6.55
C PRO A 329 -13.99 29.99 5.65
N ALA A 330 -14.30 29.73 4.37
CA ALA A 330 -13.30 29.20 3.43
C ALA A 330 -12.04 30.08 3.32
N GLU A 331 -12.21 31.39 3.50
CA GLU A 331 -11.14 32.40 3.37
C GLU A 331 -10.02 32.24 4.41
N ILE A 332 -10.33 31.66 5.57
CA ILE A 332 -9.34 31.44 6.64
C ILE A 332 -8.77 30.01 6.64
N VAL A 333 -9.34 29.11 5.83
CA VAL A 333 -8.85 27.74 5.72
C VAL A 333 -7.84 27.66 4.57
N SER A 334 -6.55 27.52 4.90
CA SER A 334 -5.45 27.55 3.92
C SER A 334 -5.68 26.57 2.74
N TYR A 335 -6.16 25.36 3.05
CA TYR A 335 -6.40 24.32 2.04
C TYR A 335 -7.70 24.50 1.23
N ALA A 336 -8.58 25.43 1.60
CA ALA A 336 -9.75 25.76 0.81
C ALA A 336 -9.43 26.66 -0.39
N GLN A 337 -8.22 27.23 -0.44
CA GLN A 337 -7.75 28.09 -1.52
C GLN A 337 -7.17 27.31 -2.71
N ILE A 338 -7.04 25.98 -2.62
CA ILE A 338 -6.48 25.14 -3.69
C ILE A 338 -7.44 25.16 -4.88
N PRO A 339 -7.02 25.67 -6.06
CA PRO A 339 -7.91 25.83 -7.22
C PRO A 339 -8.17 24.49 -7.92
N PHE A 340 -9.32 24.39 -8.62
CA PHE A 340 -9.71 23.12 -9.26
C PHE A 340 -8.82 22.73 -10.46
N ASP A 341 -8.19 23.69 -11.14
CA ASP A 341 -7.33 23.46 -12.30
C ASP A 341 -6.02 22.72 -11.97
N ILE A 342 -5.68 22.58 -10.68
CA ILE A 342 -4.58 21.73 -10.24
C ILE A 342 -4.87 20.25 -10.47
N ASN A 343 -6.17 19.85 -10.48
CA ASN A 343 -6.58 18.46 -10.66
C ASN A 343 -6.13 17.94 -12.03
N ASN A 344 -5.40 16.84 -12.03
CA ASN A 344 -4.86 16.22 -13.25
C ASN A 344 -4.00 17.19 -14.08
N SER A 345 -3.23 18.07 -13.44
CA SER A 345 -2.34 19.01 -14.11
C SER A 345 -1.14 18.31 -14.76
N GLN A 346 -0.50 18.99 -15.70
CA GLN A 346 0.73 18.50 -16.34
C GLN A 346 1.82 18.16 -15.32
N LYS A 347 1.99 18.98 -14.28
CA LYS A 347 2.97 18.74 -13.22
C LYS A 347 2.66 17.44 -12.45
N HIS A 348 1.39 17.13 -12.24
CA HIS A 348 0.96 15.88 -11.59
C HIS A 348 1.21 14.68 -12.50
N ASP A 349 0.95 14.82 -13.81
CA ASP A 349 1.25 13.79 -14.81
C ASP A 349 2.74 13.50 -14.91
N GLU A 350 3.60 14.52 -14.87
CA GLU A 350 5.06 14.38 -14.84
C GLU A 350 5.53 13.63 -13.57
N LEU A 351 4.92 13.89 -12.42
CA LEU A 351 5.20 13.15 -11.18
C LEU A 351 4.75 11.69 -11.28
N SER A 352 3.60 11.42 -11.93
CA SER A 352 3.14 10.06 -12.21
C SER A 352 4.16 9.29 -13.05
N LEU A 353 4.68 9.89 -14.13
CA LEU A 353 5.74 9.29 -14.94
C LEU A 353 7.02 9.04 -14.11
N LYS A 354 7.48 10.02 -13.33
CA LYS A 354 8.65 9.89 -12.46
C LYS A 354 8.49 8.74 -11.46
N THR A 355 7.30 8.60 -10.90
CA THR A 355 7.00 7.53 -9.93
C THR A 355 6.97 6.17 -10.63
N ALA A 356 6.35 6.07 -11.82
CA ALA A 356 6.36 4.86 -12.64
C ALA A 356 7.78 4.42 -13.02
N LEU A 357 8.60 5.32 -13.51
CA LEU A 357 10.01 5.07 -13.82
C LEU A 357 10.77 4.53 -12.59
N SER A 358 10.56 5.15 -11.43
CA SER A 358 11.25 4.79 -10.18
C SER A 358 10.82 3.42 -9.64
N SER A 359 9.63 2.92 -10.00
CA SER A 359 9.09 1.62 -9.57
C SER A 359 9.56 0.45 -10.44
N MET A 360 10.01 0.70 -11.69
CA MET A 360 10.42 -0.35 -12.62
C MET A 360 11.55 -1.19 -12.03
N THR A 361 11.31 -2.50 -11.93
CA THR A 361 12.19 -3.46 -11.27
C THR A 361 12.72 -4.49 -12.27
N LEU A 362 13.99 -4.36 -12.66
CA LEU A 362 14.63 -5.29 -13.58
C LEU A 362 15.04 -6.56 -12.82
N LEU A 363 14.37 -7.69 -13.11
CA LEU A 363 14.61 -8.97 -12.41
C LEU A 363 15.74 -9.78 -13.04
N LYS A 364 15.82 -9.76 -14.36
CA LYS A 364 16.85 -10.48 -15.13
C LYS A 364 17.26 -9.67 -16.36
N ASN A 365 18.53 -9.74 -16.73
CA ASN A 365 19.04 -9.22 -18.01
C ASN A 365 20.32 -9.94 -18.43
N ASN A 366 20.27 -10.67 -19.53
CA ASN A 366 21.42 -11.33 -20.14
C ASN A 366 22.23 -10.41 -21.08
N GLY A 367 21.91 -9.10 -21.09
CA GLY A 367 22.60 -8.10 -21.90
C GLY A 367 21.80 -7.62 -23.12
N VAL A 368 20.54 -8.07 -23.27
CA VAL A 368 19.64 -7.59 -24.34
C VAL A 368 19.12 -6.18 -24.04
N LEU A 369 19.00 -5.81 -22.77
CA LEU A 369 18.60 -4.48 -22.34
C LEU A 369 19.83 -3.66 -21.87
N PRO A 370 19.87 -2.32 -22.16
CA PRO A 370 18.90 -1.57 -22.96
C PRO A 370 18.98 -1.92 -24.46
N ILE A 371 17.83 -1.85 -25.12
CA ILE A 371 17.70 -2.09 -26.56
C ILE A 371 18.38 -0.97 -27.33
N ASP A 372 19.32 -1.30 -28.22
CA ASP A 372 19.87 -0.34 -29.18
C ASP A 372 18.96 -0.26 -30.41
N ILE A 373 18.10 0.75 -30.46
CA ILE A 373 17.11 0.92 -31.53
C ILE A 373 17.75 0.99 -32.94
N ASN A 374 19.03 1.36 -33.05
CA ASN A 374 19.72 1.43 -34.35
C ASN A 374 20.09 0.02 -34.87
N LYS A 375 19.97 -1.02 -34.05
CA LYS A 375 20.23 -2.40 -34.42
C LYS A 375 18.96 -3.25 -34.58
N ILE A 376 17.80 -2.66 -34.37
CA ILE A 376 16.50 -3.35 -34.40
C ILE A 376 15.70 -2.79 -35.59
N ASN A 377 15.26 -3.66 -36.48
CA ASN A 377 14.38 -3.32 -37.61
C ASN A 377 12.93 -3.72 -37.33
N LYS A 378 12.73 -4.81 -36.55
CA LYS A 378 11.39 -5.32 -36.26
C LYS A 378 11.29 -5.82 -34.81
N ILE A 379 10.23 -5.39 -34.14
CA ILE A 379 9.84 -5.83 -32.77
C ILE A 379 8.48 -6.52 -32.85
N ALA A 380 8.37 -7.74 -32.37
CA ALA A 380 7.11 -8.44 -32.19
C ALA A 380 6.62 -8.30 -30.74
N VAL A 381 5.44 -7.71 -30.55
CA VAL A 381 4.78 -7.58 -29.25
C VAL A 381 3.64 -8.59 -29.19
N VAL A 382 3.66 -9.43 -28.15
CA VAL A 382 2.60 -10.40 -27.87
C VAL A 382 2.20 -10.29 -26.42
N GLY A 383 0.93 -10.45 -26.11
CA GLY A 383 0.46 -10.58 -24.74
C GLY A 383 -0.72 -9.70 -24.35
N PRO A 384 -1.51 -10.20 -23.39
CA PRO A 384 -2.81 -9.62 -23.03
C PRO A 384 -2.70 -8.25 -22.35
N ASN A 385 -1.57 -7.95 -21.71
CA ASN A 385 -1.38 -6.66 -21.03
C ASN A 385 -0.72 -5.58 -21.89
N ALA A 386 -0.40 -5.88 -23.17
CA ALA A 386 0.26 -4.89 -24.02
C ALA A 386 -0.63 -3.67 -24.31
N ASP A 387 -1.95 -3.87 -24.50
CA ASP A 387 -2.94 -2.81 -24.68
C ASP A 387 -4.09 -2.93 -23.67
N ASN A 388 -3.76 -3.14 -22.40
CA ASN A 388 -4.74 -3.30 -21.32
C ASN A 388 -4.64 -2.14 -20.33
N ILE A 389 -5.64 -1.26 -20.33
CA ILE A 389 -5.73 -0.14 -19.37
C ILE A 389 -5.88 -0.65 -17.93
N ASN A 390 -6.61 -1.75 -17.69
CA ASN A 390 -6.80 -2.27 -16.34
C ASN A 390 -5.47 -2.70 -15.70
N ALA A 391 -4.54 -3.20 -16.51
CA ALA A 391 -3.20 -3.56 -16.03
C ALA A 391 -2.34 -2.34 -15.63
N LEU A 392 -2.75 -1.12 -16.00
CA LEU A 392 -2.11 0.10 -15.53
C LEU A 392 -2.59 0.53 -14.14
N LEU A 393 -3.89 0.28 -13.84
CA LEU A 393 -4.60 1.04 -12.81
C LEU A 393 -4.63 0.36 -11.43
N GLY A 394 -4.68 -0.97 -11.34
CA GLY A 394 -4.86 -1.64 -10.04
C GLY A 394 -6.25 -1.38 -9.43
N ASN A 395 -6.36 -1.46 -8.09
CA ASN A 395 -7.60 -1.21 -7.37
C ASN A 395 -7.66 0.21 -6.77
N TYR A 396 -8.85 0.73 -6.49
CA TYR A 396 -9.09 2.04 -5.89
C TYR A 396 -8.45 3.22 -6.65
N HIS A 397 -8.71 3.30 -7.94
CA HIS A 397 -8.19 4.35 -8.83
C HIS A 397 -9.25 5.38 -9.24
N GLY A 398 -8.80 6.56 -9.66
CA GLY A 398 -9.58 7.54 -10.41
C GLY A 398 -9.62 7.21 -11.91
N THR A 399 -10.21 8.09 -12.70
CA THR A 399 -10.21 7.99 -14.16
C THR A 399 -9.05 8.82 -14.71
N PRO A 400 -7.99 8.20 -15.25
CA PRO A 400 -6.91 8.97 -15.88
C PRO A 400 -7.42 9.62 -17.17
N SER A 401 -6.98 10.85 -17.44
CA SER A 401 -7.40 11.57 -18.63
C SER A 401 -6.75 11.04 -19.93
N SER A 402 -5.52 10.55 -19.84
CA SER A 402 -4.72 10.10 -20.97
C SER A 402 -3.81 8.92 -20.58
N PRO A 403 -4.38 7.73 -20.30
CA PRO A 403 -3.58 6.58 -19.93
C PRO A 403 -2.78 6.10 -21.16
N VAL A 404 -1.51 5.75 -20.94
CA VAL A 404 -0.61 5.25 -21.99
C VAL A 404 -0.31 3.78 -21.73
N THR A 405 -0.90 2.89 -22.55
CA THR A 405 -0.63 1.44 -22.52
C THR A 405 0.78 1.15 -23.04
N PHE A 406 1.27 -0.07 -22.79
CA PHE A 406 2.62 -0.44 -23.27
C PHE A 406 2.76 -0.24 -24.77
N ILE A 407 1.80 -0.73 -25.57
CA ILE A 407 1.89 -0.63 -27.03
C ILE A 407 1.88 0.82 -27.51
N ASN A 408 1.10 1.69 -26.87
CA ASN A 408 1.06 3.10 -27.21
C ASN A 408 2.40 3.78 -26.85
N GLY A 409 2.92 3.55 -25.66
CA GLY A 409 4.22 4.08 -25.25
C GLY A 409 5.39 3.57 -26.12
N LEU A 410 5.33 2.31 -26.53
CA LEU A 410 6.30 1.74 -27.45
C LEU A 410 6.23 2.37 -28.83
N ASN A 411 5.03 2.53 -29.39
CA ASN A 411 4.83 3.19 -30.69
C ASN A 411 5.31 4.64 -30.68
N ASP A 412 4.99 5.38 -29.63
CA ASP A 412 5.45 6.77 -29.46
C ASP A 412 6.98 6.86 -29.39
N TYR A 413 7.59 5.91 -28.67
CA TYR A 413 9.04 5.87 -28.52
C TYR A 413 9.75 5.47 -29.81
N VAL A 414 9.32 4.38 -30.43
CA VAL A 414 9.98 3.81 -31.63
C VAL A 414 9.73 4.66 -32.86
N GLY A 415 8.50 5.18 -33.03
CA GLY A 415 8.11 5.95 -34.21
C GLY A 415 8.30 5.15 -35.50
N LYS A 416 9.08 5.70 -36.41
CA LYS A 416 9.40 5.06 -37.75
C LYS A 416 10.75 4.34 -37.78
N ARG A 417 11.43 4.19 -36.59
CA ARG A 417 12.79 3.62 -36.56
C ARG A 417 12.80 2.11 -36.69
N ALA A 418 11.71 1.44 -36.31
CA ALA A 418 11.53 0.01 -36.51
C ALA A 418 10.06 -0.34 -36.73
N GLU A 419 9.80 -1.47 -37.36
CA GLU A 419 8.46 -2.06 -37.50
C GLU A 419 8.03 -2.67 -36.18
N ILE A 420 6.79 -2.39 -35.73
CA ILE A 420 6.19 -3.04 -34.58
C ILE A 420 4.99 -3.85 -35.08
N THR A 421 4.97 -5.15 -34.75
CA THR A 421 3.78 -5.99 -34.87
C THR A 421 3.20 -6.24 -33.50
N TYR A 422 1.88 -6.17 -33.35
CA TYR A 422 1.20 -6.44 -32.09
C TYR A 422 0.10 -7.48 -32.26
N SER A 423 0.01 -8.38 -31.31
CA SER A 423 -1.10 -9.32 -31.16
C SER A 423 -1.33 -9.61 -29.66
N ILE A 424 -2.59 -9.71 -29.25
CA ILE A 424 -2.95 -10.16 -27.90
C ILE A 424 -2.41 -11.57 -27.60
N GLY A 425 -2.39 -12.46 -28.60
CA GLY A 425 -1.79 -13.79 -28.57
C GLY A 425 -2.47 -14.81 -27.67
N VAL A 426 -2.82 -14.42 -26.45
CA VAL A 426 -3.51 -15.25 -25.45
C VAL A 426 -4.32 -14.38 -24.49
N ASP A 427 -5.30 -14.96 -23.82
CA ASP A 427 -6.02 -14.32 -22.73
C ASP A 427 -5.17 -14.26 -21.43
N LEU A 428 -5.66 -13.48 -20.44
CA LEU A 428 -4.94 -13.32 -19.16
C LEU A 428 -4.84 -14.62 -18.37
N VAL A 429 -5.93 -15.40 -18.29
CA VAL A 429 -6.00 -16.55 -17.37
C VAL A 429 -6.45 -17.83 -18.05
N LYS A 430 -7.45 -17.78 -18.90
CA LYS A 430 -8.02 -18.96 -19.59
C LYS A 430 -8.40 -18.59 -21.01
N ASP A 431 -8.50 -19.59 -21.86
CA ASP A 431 -9.05 -19.42 -23.20
C ASP A 431 -10.44 -18.77 -23.15
N GLY A 432 -10.68 -17.77 -23.99
CA GLY A 432 -11.96 -17.09 -24.08
C GLY A 432 -13.10 -18.07 -24.43
N ALA A 433 -14.34 -17.64 -24.20
CA ALA A 433 -15.56 -18.45 -24.45
C ALA A 433 -15.65 -18.94 -25.92
N ASP A 434 -14.91 -18.34 -26.83
CA ASP A 434 -14.94 -18.61 -28.27
C ASP A 434 -13.93 -19.67 -28.73
N GLY A 435 -13.13 -20.24 -27.81
CA GLY A 435 -12.19 -21.34 -28.10
C GLY A 435 -11.11 -20.99 -29.15
N LEU A 436 -10.88 -19.71 -29.40
CA LEU A 436 -9.83 -19.25 -30.29
C LEU A 436 -8.48 -19.50 -29.62
N ASN A 437 -7.75 -20.48 -30.12
CA ASN A 437 -6.34 -20.63 -29.84
C ASN A 437 -5.62 -19.43 -30.46
N LEU A 438 -5.47 -18.37 -29.68
CA LEU A 438 -5.09 -17.04 -30.17
C LEU A 438 -3.63 -16.99 -30.64
N LEU A 439 -2.79 -17.94 -30.19
CA LEU A 439 -1.41 -18.06 -30.65
C LEU A 439 -1.32 -18.78 -32.00
N SER A 440 -1.78 -18.09 -33.05
CA SER A 440 -1.83 -18.64 -34.41
C SER A 440 -0.44 -18.79 -35.05
N ASP A 441 -0.34 -19.65 -36.07
CA ASP A 441 0.88 -19.78 -36.90
C ASP A 441 1.36 -18.45 -37.49
N SER A 442 0.43 -17.49 -37.75
CA SER A 442 0.81 -16.17 -38.26
C SER A 442 1.55 -15.35 -37.18
N ILE A 443 1.12 -15.40 -35.91
CA ILE A 443 1.79 -14.73 -34.80
C ILE A 443 3.19 -15.32 -34.61
N ILE A 444 3.31 -16.64 -34.59
CA ILE A 444 4.61 -17.31 -34.47
C ILE A 444 5.55 -16.97 -35.64
N LYS A 445 5.02 -16.83 -36.85
CA LYS A 445 5.81 -16.36 -38.00
C LYS A 445 6.27 -14.91 -37.86
N ASP A 446 5.45 -14.04 -37.28
CA ASP A 446 5.84 -12.65 -37.02
C ASP A 446 6.91 -12.57 -35.91
N VAL A 447 6.78 -13.35 -34.84
CA VAL A 447 7.82 -13.48 -33.82
C VAL A 447 9.14 -13.97 -34.43
N LYS A 448 9.10 -15.02 -35.24
CA LYS A 448 10.29 -15.60 -35.87
C LYS A 448 11.02 -14.64 -36.82
N ARG A 449 10.32 -13.64 -37.36
CA ARG A 449 10.89 -12.62 -38.29
C ARG A 449 11.37 -11.38 -37.55
N ALA A 450 11.09 -11.25 -36.28
CA ALA A 450 11.49 -10.11 -35.48
C ALA A 450 12.92 -10.23 -34.99
N ASP A 451 13.61 -9.12 -34.82
CA ASP A 451 14.93 -9.06 -34.20
C ASP A 451 14.81 -9.24 -32.64
N LEU A 452 13.65 -8.87 -32.10
CA LEU A 452 13.31 -8.97 -30.69
C LEU A 452 11.81 -9.23 -30.52
N ALA A 453 11.45 -10.09 -29.58
CA ALA A 453 10.07 -10.30 -29.15
C ALA A 453 9.88 -9.81 -27.73
N VAL A 454 8.76 -9.15 -27.45
CA VAL A 454 8.36 -8.70 -26.11
C VAL A 454 7.03 -9.34 -25.77
N PHE A 455 7.01 -10.17 -24.74
CA PHE A 455 5.76 -10.66 -24.15
C PHE A 455 5.35 -9.74 -23.02
N VAL A 456 4.12 -9.23 -23.06
CA VAL A 456 3.56 -8.35 -22.01
C VAL A 456 2.38 -9.04 -21.36
N GLY A 457 2.60 -9.55 -20.17
CA GLY A 457 1.61 -10.39 -19.47
C GLY A 457 1.71 -10.33 -17.96
N GLY A 458 1.06 -11.26 -17.32
CA GLY A 458 0.92 -11.34 -15.87
C GLY A 458 -0.56 -11.35 -15.47
N LEU A 459 -0.97 -10.38 -14.67
CA LEU A 459 -2.35 -10.24 -14.18
C LEU A 459 -2.84 -8.79 -14.32
N ASP A 460 -4.08 -8.57 -13.94
CA ASP A 460 -4.61 -7.25 -13.60
C ASP A 460 -5.55 -7.36 -12.37
N ALA A 461 -6.01 -6.22 -11.86
CA ALA A 461 -6.82 -6.17 -10.64
C ALA A 461 -8.23 -6.78 -10.77
N THR A 462 -8.61 -7.28 -11.95
CA THR A 462 -9.85 -8.04 -12.13
C THR A 462 -9.69 -9.51 -11.75
N TRP A 463 -8.45 -9.98 -11.57
CA TRP A 463 -8.10 -11.35 -11.19
C TRP A 463 -7.49 -11.46 -9.79
N GLU A 464 -6.80 -10.44 -9.32
CA GLU A 464 -6.32 -10.35 -7.94
C GLU A 464 -6.83 -9.05 -7.31
N GLY A 465 -7.56 -9.12 -6.21
CA GLY A 465 -8.16 -7.95 -5.60
C GLY A 465 -8.99 -8.25 -4.36
N GLU A 466 -9.86 -7.32 -4.04
CA GLU A 466 -10.82 -7.45 -2.94
C GLU A 466 -11.87 -8.52 -3.26
N GLU A 467 -12.61 -8.98 -2.24
CA GLU A 467 -13.70 -9.92 -2.41
C GLU A 467 -14.58 -9.55 -3.62
N MET A 468 -14.70 -10.49 -4.57
CA MET A 468 -15.38 -10.23 -5.85
C MET A 468 -16.84 -10.67 -5.80
N PRO A 469 -17.82 -9.76 -5.93
CA PRO A 469 -19.22 -10.13 -5.99
C PRO A 469 -19.51 -11.10 -7.16
N GLY A 470 -20.17 -12.22 -6.87
CA GLY A 470 -20.46 -13.24 -7.86
C GLY A 470 -19.39 -14.32 -8.03
N GLY A 471 -18.26 -14.14 -7.35
CA GLY A 471 -17.21 -15.13 -7.12
C GLY A 471 -16.48 -15.59 -8.38
N ILE A 472 -15.23 -15.26 -8.54
CA ILE A 472 -14.33 -15.98 -9.44
C ILE A 472 -13.98 -17.29 -8.76
N ASN A 473 -14.31 -18.41 -9.39
CA ASN A 473 -13.91 -19.75 -8.96
C ASN A 473 -13.43 -20.54 -10.17
N ILE A 474 -12.16 -20.34 -10.50
CA ILE A 474 -11.49 -21.06 -11.58
C ILE A 474 -10.12 -21.50 -11.09
N ASP A 475 -9.48 -22.40 -11.82
CA ASP A 475 -8.15 -22.86 -11.49
C ASP A 475 -7.17 -21.70 -11.35
N GLY A 476 -6.51 -21.62 -10.21
CA GLY A 476 -5.56 -20.53 -9.84
C GLY A 476 -6.18 -19.33 -9.13
N PHE A 477 -7.53 -19.18 -9.07
CA PHE A 477 -8.20 -18.00 -8.50
C PHE A 477 -9.49 -18.37 -7.75
N TYR A 478 -9.69 -17.76 -6.60
CA TYR A 478 -10.89 -17.92 -5.80
C TYR A 478 -11.27 -16.62 -5.09
N ASN A 479 -12.39 -16.04 -5.50
CA ASN A 479 -13.07 -14.91 -4.84
C ASN A 479 -12.15 -13.74 -4.46
N GLY A 480 -11.27 -13.33 -5.37
CA GLY A 480 -10.31 -12.23 -5.18
C GLY A 480 -8.89 -12.71 -4.88
N ASP A 481 -8.73 -13.83 -4.19
CA ASP A 481 -7.43 -14.43 -3.91
C ASP A 481 -6.93 -15.32 -5.04
N ARG A 482 -5.61 -15.48 -5.09
CA ARG A 482 -4.96 -16.51 -5.87
C ARG A 482 -4.90 -17.83 -5.06
N THR A 483 -5.15 -18.95 -5.73
CA THR A 483 -4.92 -20.28 -5.15
C THR A 483 -3.57 -20.86 -5.55
N ARG A 484 -2.97 -20.31 -6.63
CA ARG A 484 -1.63 -20.61 -7.11
C ARG A 484 -0.90 -19.32 -7.48
N ILE A 485 0.43 -19.29 -7.26
CA ILE A 485 1.27 -18.14 -7.60
C ILE A 485 1.96 -18.28 -8.96
N GLU A 486 1.86 -19.42 -9.59
CA GLU A 486 2.37 -19.65 -10.94
C GLU A 486 1.69 -18.72 -11.94
N MET A 487 2.44 -18.27 -12.94
CA MET A 487 1.87 -17.56 -14.10
C MET A 487 0.77 -18.44 -14.73
N PRO A 488 -0.35 -17.88 -15.21
CA PRO A 488 -1.36 -18.67 -15.91
C PRO A 488 -0.76 -19.53 -17.04
N GLU A 489 -1.17 -20.79 -17.12
CA GLU A 489 -0.55 -21.79 -18.01
C GLU A 489 -0.60 -21.36 -19.48
N ILE A 490 -1.69 -20.72 -19.89
CA ILE A 490 -1.86 -20.20 -21.26
C ILE A 490 -0.76 -19.19 -21.63
N GLN A 491 -0.37 -18.34 -20.69
CA GLN A 491 0.72 -17.38 -20.90
C GLN A 491 2.08 -18.07 -20.90
N GLN A 492 2.30 -19.06 -20.02
CA GLN A 492 3.54 -19.85 -20.01
C GLN A 492 3.74 -20.55 -21.36
N ASN A 493 2.69 -21.19 -21.90
CA ASN A 493 2.72 -21.86 -23.19
C ASN A 493 3.02 -20.90 -24.35
N ALA A 494 2.44 -19.69 -24.31
CA ALA A 494 2.71 -18.67 -25.31
C ALA A 494 4.18 -18.19 -25.28
N ILE A 495 4.70 -17.89 -24.10
CA ILE A 495 6.11 -17.50 -23.92
C ILE A 495 7.03 -18.60 -24.42
N LYS A 496 6.75 -19.87 -24.09
CA LYS A 496 7.54 -21.02 -24.54
C LYS A 496 7.55 -21.14 -26.07
N ALA A 497 6.38 -21.04 -26.70
CA ALA A 497 6.27 -21.05 -28.16
C ALA A 497 7.04 -19.91 -28.83
N MET A 498 7.08 -18.72 -28.21
CA MET A 498 7.89 -17.60 -28.69
C MET A 498 9.39 -17.90 -28.56
N ILE A 499 9.83 -18.43 -27.44
CA ILE A 499 11.24 -18.85 -27.21
C ILE A 499 11.66 -19.91 -28.23
N ASP A 500 10.81 -20.87 -28.53
CA ASP A 500 11.10 -21.97 -29.47
C ASP A 500 11.27 -21.49 -30.93
N THR A 501 10.90 -20.23 -31.26
CA THR A 501 11.22 -19.62 -32.56
C THR A 501 12.72 -19.30 -32.71
N GLY A 502 13.47 -19.22 -31.62
CA GLY A 502 14.85 -18.75 -31.56
C GLY A 502 15.03 -17.24 -31.52
N THR A 503 13.95 -16.46 -31.51
CA THR A 503 13.99 -15.00 -31.36
C THR A 503 14.23 -14.67 -29.88
N PRO A 504 15.12 -13.70 -29.54
CA PRO A 504 15.29 -13.23 -28.17
C PRO A 504 13.97 -12.72 -27.60
N VAL A 505 13.57 -13.22 -26.40
CA VAL A 505 12.31 -12.85 -25.75
C VAL A 505 12.55 -12.06 -24.47
N VAL A 506 11.93 -10.90 -24.35
CA VAL A 506 11.85 -10.07 -23.15
C VAL A 506 10.45 -10.19 -22.55
N LEU A 507 10.35 -10.49 -21.25
CA LEU A 507 9.10 -10.47 -20.50
C LEU A 507 8.93 -9.13 -19.79
N VAL A 508 7.85 -8.41 -20.08
CA VAL A 508 7.32 -7.32 -19.28
C VAL A 508 6.20 -7.89 -18.42
N LEU A 509 6.48 -8.06 -17.13
CA LEU A 509 5.57 -8.66 -16.18
C LEU A 509 4.76 -7.57 -15.47
N MET A 510 3.44 -7.58 -15.64
CA MET A 510 2.49 -6.69 -14.98
C MET A 510 1.64 -7.50 -14.01
N ALA A 511 1.80 -7.27 -12.73
CA ALA A 511 1.07 -7.93 -11.67
C ALA A 511 1.24 -7.17 -10.35
N GLY A 512 0.35 -7.37 -9.40
CA GLY A 512 0.44 -6.77 -8.07
C GLY A 512 1.10 -7.69 -7.04
N SER A 513 1.43 -8.92 -7.40
CA SER A 513 1.94 -9.95 -6.50
C SER A 513 3.15 -10.70 -7.09
N SER A 514 3.76 -11.57 -6.29
CA SER A 514 4.80 -12.50 -6.74
C SER A 514 4.24 -13.51 -7.77
N ILE A 515 4.93 -13.66 -8.89
CA ILE A 515 4.60 -14.62 -9.96
C ILE A 515 5.73 -15.64 -10.09
N ALA A 516 5.42 -16.93 -9.93
CA ALA A 516 6.34 -18.02 -10.23
C ALA A 516 6.34 -18.34 -11.73
N LEU A 517 7.52 -18.49 -12.32
CA LEU A 517 7.71 -18.58 -13.77
C LEU A 517 7.99 -20.01 -14.26
N ASN A 518 8.01 -21.00 -13.36
CA ASN A 518 8.16 -22.44 -13.68
C ASN A 518 9.37 -22.79 -14.58
N GLY A 519 10.47 -22.07 -14.42
CA GLY A 519 11.71 -22.29 -15.19
C GLY A 519 11.86 -21.41 -16.42
N LEU A 520 10.83 -20.70 -16.87
CA LEU A 520 10.91 -19.75 -18.00
C LEU A 520 11.93 -18.64 -17.75
N GLU A 521 12.17 -18.30 -16.48
CA GLU A 521 13.18 -17.30 -16.12
C GLU A 521 14.60 -17.66 -16.59
N LYS A 522 14.87 -18.94 -16.85
CA LYS A 522 16.19 -19.39 -17.36
C LYS A 522 16.34 -19.12 -18.84
N GLU A 523 15.26 -19.22 -19.60
CA GLU A 523 15.23 -19.14 -21.05
C GLU A 523 15.00 -17.72 -21.58
N LEU A 524 14.27 -16.88 -20.85
CA LEU A 524 14.05 -15.48 -21.19
C LEU A 524 15.35 -14.67 -21.17
N GLU A 525 15.51 -13.71 -22.11
CA GLU A 525 16.69 -12.84 -22.16
C GLU A 525 16.66 -11.72 -21.11
N ALA A 526 15.49 -11.17 -20.84
CA ALA A 526 15.28 -10.20 -19.77
C ALA A 526 13.86 -10.30 -19.19
N ILE A 527 13.72 -9.86 -17.94
CA ILE A 527 12.44 -9.81 -17.23
C ILE A 527 12.37 -8.47 -16.50
N LEU A 528 11.39 -7.65 -16.88
CA LEU A 528 11.08 -6.37 -16.26
C LEU A 528 9.74 -6.47 -15.53
N MET A 529 9.75 -6.31 -14.21
CA MET A 529 8.53 -6.18 -13.40
C MET A 529 8.07 -4.73 -13.42
N ALA A 530 6.90 -4.48 -13.97
CA ALA A 530 6.34 -3.15 -14.13
C ALA A 530 5.23 -2.84 -13.10
N TRP A 531 4.78 -3.83 -12.32
CA TRP A 531 3.67 -3.73 -11.35
C TRP A 531 2.35 -3.34 -12.04
N TYR A 532 1.52 -2.52 -11.40
CA TYR A 532 0.45 -1.71 -11.98
C TYR A 532 0.93 -0.26 -12.00
N PRO A 533 1.49 0.20 -13.13
CA PRO A 533 2.42 1.35 -13.15
C PRO A 533 1.73 2.72 -13.23
N GLY A 534 0.40 2.79 -13.15
CA GLY A 534 -0.34 4.04 -13.28
C GLY A 534 -0.46 4.55 -14.71
N GLN A 535 -1.01 5.77 -14.84
CA GLN A 535 -1.42 6.33 -16.14
C GLN A 535 -0.29 6.48 -17.17
N ARG A 536 0.97 6.59 -16.74
CA ARG A 536 2.15 6.77 -17.62
C ARG A 536 2.99 5.48 -17.76
N GLY A 537 2.38 4.33 -17.47
CA GLY A 537 3.07 3.04 -17.45
C GLY A 537 3.77 2.70 -18.76
N GLY A 538 3.09 2.88 -19.90
CA GLY A 538 3.68 2.59 -21.22
C GLY A 538 4.91 3.41 -21.53
N ASN A 539 4.89 4.71 -21.21
CA ASN A 539 6.06 5.58 -21.38
C ASN A 539 7.23 5.14 -20.48
N ALA A 540 6.94 4.79 -19.22
CA ALA A 540 7.96 4.36 -18.28
C ALA A 540 8.62 3.05 -18.73
N ILE A 541 7.82 2.05 -19.14
CA ILE A 541 8.33 0.77 -19.64
C ILE A 541 9.20 0.98 -20.88
N ALA A 542 8.72 1.74 -21.86
CA ALA A 542 9.50 2.03 -23.07
C ALA A 542 10.83 2.71 -22.74
N SER A 543 10.82 3.76 -21.90
CA SER A 543 12.05 4.46 -21.48
C SER A 543 13.07 3.52 -20.80
N VAL A 544 12.61 2.54 -20.02
CA VAL A 544 13.49 1.54 -19.43
C VAL A 544 14.02 0.58 -20.49
N LEU A 545 13.16 0.02 -21.36
CA LEU A 545 13.60 -0.95 -22.35
C LEU A 545 14.68 -0.39 -23.28
N PHE A 546 14.60 0.89 -23.63
CA PHE A 546 15.56 1.55 -24.54
C PHE A 546 16.69 2.31 -23.83
N GLY A 547 16.68 2.36 -22.49
CA GLY A 547 17.80 2.88 -21.71
C GLY A 547 17.81 4.39 -21.46
N ASP A 548 16.74 5.12 -21.81
CA ASP A 548 16.58 6.52 -21.42
C ASP A 548 16.46 6.66 -19.89
N TYR A 549 15.94 5.61 -19.24
CA TYR A 549 15.95 5.47 -17.80
C TYR A 549 16.61 4.15 -17.37
N ASN A 550 17.57 4.24 -16.47
CA ASN A 550 18.22 3.07 -15.89
C ASN A 550 17.39 2.58 -14.69
N PRO A 551 16.82 1.35 -14.71
CA PRO A 551 15.96 0.87 -13.66
C PRO A 551 16.67 0.80 -12.30
N GLY A 552 15.98 1.24 -11.26
CA GLY A 552 16.48 1.25 -9.88
C GLY A 552 15.44 0.76 -8.87
N GLY A 553 14.27 0.29 -9.32
CA GLY A 553 13.26 -0.30 -8.46
C GLY A 553 13.73 -1.60 -7.82
N LYS A 554 13.17 -1.93 -6.65
CA LYS A 554 13.48 -3.14 -5.88
C LYS A 554 12.20 -3.87 -5.48
N LEU A 555 12.25 -5.19 -5.37
CA LEU A 555 11.11 -5.99 -4.95
C LEU A 555 10.75 -5.71 -3.49
N PRO A 556 9.54 -5.21 -3.18
CA PRO A 556 9.06 -5.06 -1.81
C PRO A 556 8.48 -6.36 -1.22
N VAL A 557 8.53 -7.46 -1.98
CA VAL A 557 8.09 -8.80 -1.63
C VAL A 557 9.04 -9.86 -2.17
N THR A 558 9.11 -11.00 -1.47
CA THR A 558 9.83 -12.19 -1.93
C THR A 558 9.07 -12.84 -3.08
N PHE A 559 9.77 -13.20 -4.15
CA PHE A 559 9.25 -14.05 -5.22
C PHE A 559 9.63 -15.49 -4.92
N TYR A 560 8.62 -16.32 -4.70
CA TYR A 560 8.76 -17.75 -4.44
C TYR A 560 8.82 -18.53 -5.76
N SER A 561 9.44 -19.70 -5.75
CA SER A 561 9.59 -20.52 -6.96
C SER A 561 8.31 -21.30 -7.32
N SER A 562 7.45 -21.58 -6.34
CA SER A 562 6.23 -22.38 -6.52
C SER A 562 5.26 -22.17 -5.35
N THR A 563 3.97 -22.40 -5.61
CA THR A 563 2.92 -22.45 -4.57
C THR A 563 3.21 -23.52 -3.51
N SER A 564 3.82 -24.63 -3.89
CA SER A 564 4.13 -25.74 -2.97
C SER A 564 5.15 -25.37 -1.89
N GLU A 565 5.90 -24.28 -2.05
CA GLU A 565 6.84 -23.76 -1.05
C GLU A 565 6.15 -22.97 0.06
N LEU A 566 4.91 -22.51 -0.16
CA LEU A 566 4.17 -21.66 0.77
C LEU A 566 3.52 -22.50 1.88
N PRO A 567 3.53 -22.02 3.13
CA PRO A 567 2.72 -22.59 4.20
C PRO A 567 1.22 -22.50 3.92
N ASP A 568 0.39 -23.03 4.83
CA ASP A 568 -1.07 -22.86 4.75
C ASP A 568 -1.42 -21.36 4.75
N PHE A 569 -2.29 -20.95 3.82
CA PHE A 569 -2.70 -19.56 3.68
C PHE A 569 -3.39 -19.00 4.93
N LYS A 570 -4.06 -19.86 5.70
CA LYS A 570 -4.75 -19.49 6.94
C LYS A 570 -3.84 -19.47 8.18
N ASP A 571 -2.60 -19.88 8.05
CA ASP A 571 -1.64 -19.83 9.16
C ASP A 571 -0.96 -18.45 9.22
N TYR A 572 -1.20 -17.76 10.31
CA TYR A 572 -0.70 -16.40 10.54
C TYR A 572 0.60 -16.36 11.37
N ASN A 573 1.15 -17.52 11.75
CA ASN A 573 2.47 -17.59 12.38
C ASN A 573 3.57 -17.52 11.32
N MET A 574 4.39 -16.52 11.39
CA MET A 574 5.36 -16.18 10.34
C MET A 574 6.41 -17.26 10.08
N SER A 575 6.68 -18.10 11.07
CA SER A 575 7.71 -19.15 11.01
C SER A 575 7.19 -20.56 10.68
N SER A 576 5.88 -20.71 10.42
CA SER A 576 5.25 -22.00 10.11
C SER A 576 5.77 -22.59 8.80
N GLY A 577 5.88 -23.91 8.73
CA GLY A 577 6.37 -24.63 7.56
C GLY A 577 7.73 -24.11 7.10
N ASN A 578 7.82 -23.72 5.83
CA ASN A 578 9.04 -23.10 5.27
C ASN A 578 9.22 -21.63 5.73
N GLY A 579 8.24 -21.03 6.42
CA GLY A 579 8.21 -19.63 6.80
C GLY A 579 7.63 -18.72 5.72
N PHE A 580 7.18 -17.54 6.13
CA PHE A 580 6.69 -16.48 5.24
C PHE A 580 7.71 -15.34 5.16
N THR A 581 7.77 -14.69 4.03
CA THR A 581 8.60 -13.52 3.75
C THR A 581 10.10 -13.77 3.88
N TYR A 582 10.95 -12.89 3.38
CA TYR A 582 12.42 -13.02 3.52
C TYR A 582 12.87 -13.14 4.98
N ARG A 583 11.99 -12.73 5.93
CA ARG A 583 12.31 -12.78 7.36
C ARG A 583 12.35 -14.19 7.93
N TYR A 584 11.54 -15.11 7.40
CA TYR A 584 11.40 -16.46 7.93
C TYR A 584 11.49 -17.57 6.87
N TYR A 585 11.36 -17.25 5.59
CA TYR A 585 11.39 -18.25 4.52
C TYR A 585 12.77 -18.91 4.39
N LYS A 586 12.79 -20.25 4.45
CA LYS A 586 14.00 -21.09 4.45
C LYS A 586 14.25 -21.76 3.11
N GLY A 587 13.29 -21.67 2.18
CA GLY A 587 13.40 -22.24 0.84
C GLY A 587 14.27 -21.39 -0.08
N LYS A 588 14.35 -21.82 -1.34
CA LYS A 588 15.06 -21.07 -2.38
C LYS A 588 14.11 -20.07 -3.04
N THR A 589 14.45 -18.80 -2.97
CA THR A 589 13.68 -17.74 -3.63
C THR A 589 13.86 -17.81 -5.16
N LEU A 590 12.83 -17.45 -5.92
CA LEU A 590 12.97 -17.11 -7.33
C LEU A 590 13.74 -15.78 -7.46
N TYR A 591 13.26 -14.76 -6.73
CA TYR A 591 13.97 -13.49 -6.50
C TYR A 591 13.75 -13.04 -5.06
N PRO A 592 14.80 -12.64 -4.34
CA PRO A 592 14.67 -12.27 -2.93
C PRO A 592 14.07 -10.87 -2.76
N PHE A 593 13.54 -10.61 -1.56
CA PHE A 593 13.16 -9.26 -1.14
C PHE A 593 14.30 -8.26 -1.37
N GLY A 594 13.98 -7.09 -1.88
CA GLY A 594 14.94 -6.03 -2.19
C GLY A 594 15.70 -6.23 -3.51
N HIS A 595 15.45 -7.33 -4.25
CA HIS A 595 16.12 -7.59 -5.54
C HIS A 595 15.65 -6.61 -6.62
N GLY A 596 16.60 -6.21 -7.46
CA GLY A 596 16.40 -5.39 -8.65
C GLY A 596 17.75 -5.03 -9.26
N LEU A 597 17.90 -5.28 -10.55
CA LEU A 597 19.12 -5.02 -11.32
C LEU A 597 19.13 -3.59 -11.85
N SER A 598 20.30 -3.17 -12.31
CA SER A 598 20.56 -1.89 -12.97
C SER A 598 21.42 -2.12 -14.21
N TYR A 599 21.36 -1.23 -15.20
CA TYR A 599 22.29 -1.24 -16.34
C TYR A 599 23.70 -0.85 -15.96
N THR A 600 23.89 -0.30 -14.76
CA THR A 600 25.22 -0.01 -14.20
C THR A 600 25.58 -0.98 -13.06
N LYS A 601 26.79 -0.85 -12.54
CA LYS A 601 27.29 -1.66 -11.42
C LYS A 601 27.75 -0.80 -10.28
N PHE A 602 27.37 -1.17 -9.05
CA PHE A 602 27.75 -0.47 -7.84
C PHE A 602 28.73 -1.31 -6.99
N LYS A 603 29.79 -0.68 -6.51
CA LYS A 603 30.76 -1.28 -5.60
C LYS A 603 30.53 -0.76 -4.19
N TYR A 604 30.37 -1.67 -3.25
CA TYR A 604 30.26 -1.41 -1.82
C TYR A 604 31.63 -1.61 -1.16
N SER A 605 32.03 -0.72 -0.26
CA SER A 605 33.34 -0.81 0.38
C SER A 605 33.40 -0.02 1.68
N LYS A 606 34.47 -0.23 2.47
CA LYS A 606 34.86 0.58 3.64
C LYS A 606 33.81 0.61 4.75
N LEU A 607 33.12 -0.50 5.05
CA LEU A 607 32.19 -0.53 6.18
C LEU A 607 32.92 -0.28 7.50
N LYS A 608 32.52 0.78 8.18
CA LYS A 608 32.97 1.16 9.51
C LYS A 608 31.81 1.16 10.48
N VAL A 609 32.08 0.78 11.71
CA VAL A 609 31.17 0.91 12.85
C VAL A 609 31.95 1.67 13.91
N ASN A 610 31.42 2.79 14.37
CA ASN A 610 32.14 3.66 15.30
C ASN A 610 32.31 3.03 16.69
N LYS A 611 31.41 2.11 17.07
CA LYS A 611 31.46 1.39 18.34
C LYS A 611 30.89 -0.03 18.17
N ILE A 612 31.68 -1.04 18.56
CA ILE A 612 31.34 -2.47 18.36
C ILE A 612 30.84 -3.17 19.63
N ARG A 613 31.06 -2.58 20.84
CA ARG A 613 30.45 -3.03 22.09
C ARG A 613 29.52 -1.94 22.61
N LEU A 614 28.28 -2.30 22.91
CA LEU A 614 27.18 -1.38 23.12
C LEU A 614 26.38 -1.79 24.35
N THR A 615 25.83 -0.80 25.04
CA THR A 615 24.69 -1.02 25.94
C THR A 615 23.37 -0.88 25.14
N GLU A 616 22.25 -1.34 25.70
CA GLU A 616 20.96 -1.34 25.00
C GLU A 616 20.47 0.05 24.53
N LYS A 617 20.91 1.14 25.19
CA LYS A 617 20.47 2.52 24.90
C LYS A 617 21.50 3.36 24.16
N GLU A 618 22.67 2.81 23.89
CA GLU A 618 23.77 3.54 23.33
C GLU A 618 23.68 3.65 21.81
N LYS A 619 23.73 4.88 21.31
CA LYS A 619 23.75 5.13 19.86
C LYS A 619 25.05 4.67 19.22
N PHE A 620 24.96 4.06 18.05
CA PHE A 620 26.10 3.76 17.21
C PHE A 620 25.84 4.12 15.76
N LYS A 621 26.91 4.37 15.02
CA LYS A 621 26.84 4.72 13.59
C LYS A 621 27.58 3.71 12.75
N ILE A 622 27.01 3.43 11.59
CA ILE A 622 27.73 2.73 10.52
C ILE A 622 27.95 3.70 9.37
N SER A 623 29.07 3.56 8.68
CA SER A 623 29.33 4.26 7.43
C SER A 623 30.02 3.34 6.43
N PHE A 624 29.71 3.52 5.15
CA PHE A 624 30.32 2.78 4.05
C PHE A 624 30.27 3.60 2.77
N THR A 625 31.06 3.19 1.76
CA THR A 625 31.14 3.90 0.48
C THR A 625 30.47 3.10 -0.62
N ILE A 626 29.63 3.74 -1.41
CA ILE A 626 29.06 3.22 -2.65
C ILE A 626 29.67 3.97 -3.82
N LYS A 627 30.13 3.23 -4.83
CA LYS A 627 30.70 3.79 -6.06
C LYS A 627 30.03 3.19 -7.29
N ASN A 628 29.61 4.05 -8.21
CA ASN A 628 29.17 3.62 -9.52
C ASN A 628 30.41 3.28 -10.38
N ILE A 629 30.62 1.99 -10.66
CA ILE A 629 31.76 1.48 -11.44
C ILE A 629 31.40 1.07 -12.86
N GLY A 630 30.12 1.23 -13.25
CA GLY A 630 29.65 0.90 -14.58
C GLY A 630 29.62 2.09 -15.54
N ASN A 631 28.87 1.95 -16.63
CA ASN A 631 28.88 2.88 -17.76
C ASN A 631 27.66 3.80 -17.84
N TYR A 632 26.65 3.61 -16.97
CA TYR A 632 25.42 4.39 -16.93
C TYR A 632 25.31 5.16 -15.62
N ASN A 633 24.67 6.33 -15.65
CA ASN A 633 24.16 6.93 -14.42
C ASN A 633 23.04 6.04 -13.89
N GLY A 634 22.80 6.01 -12.59
CA GLY A 634 21.73 5.18 -12.05
C GLY A 634 21.55 5.32 -10.56
N ASP A 635 20.42 4.80 -10.12
CA ASP A 635 20.07 4.73 -8.71
C ASP A 635 20.44 3.38 -8.13
N GLU A 636 20.90 3.39 -6.87
CA GLU A 636 21.06 2.21 -6.04
C GLU A 636 20.22 2.38 -4.77
N VAL A 637 19.56 1.30 -4.36
CA VAL A 637 18.92 1.22 -3.05
C VAL A 637 19.80 0.42 -2.12
N VAL A 638 20.45 1.14 -1.22
CA VAL A 638 21.31 0.53 -0.20
C VAL A 638 20.42 0.02 0.92
N GLN A 639 20.57 -1.24 1.32
CA GLN A 639 19.75 -1.90 2.32
C GLN A 639 20.63 -2.40 3.48
N VAL A 640 20.20 -2.09 4.72
CA VAL A 640 20.89 -2.52 5.93
C VAL A 640 20.01 -3.49 6.69
N TYR A 641 20.50 -4.70 6.82
CA TYR A 641 19.85 -5.76 7.57
C TYR A 641 20.60 -6.05 8.87
N ILE A 642 19.85 -6.49 9.88
CA ILE A 642 20.44 -6.95 11.13
C ILE A 642 20.00 -8.40 11.36
N LYS A 643 20.97 -9.22 11.74
CA LYS A 643 20.80 -10.63 12.10
C LYS A 643 21.27 -10.83 13.53
N ASP A 644 20.42 -11.40 14.38
CA ASP A 644 20.82 -11.93 15.67
C ASP A 644 21.55 -13.27 15.47
N LEU A 645 22.72 -13.43 16.09
CA LEU A 645 23.55 -14.61 15.90
C LEU A 645 23.41 -15.67 17.02
N ASN A 646 22.90 -15.27 18.19
CA ASN A 646 22.94 -16.07 19.40
C ASN A 646 21.63 -16.10 20.18
N SER A 647 20.50 -15.77 19.55
CA SER A 647 19.21 -15.74 20.24
C SER A 647 18.81 -17.14 20.73
N GLU A 648 18.30 -17.20 21.96
CA GLU A 648 17.63 -18.37 22.53
C GLU A 648 16.21 -18.58 21.97
N PHE A 649 15.70 -17.61 21.23
CA PHE A 649 14.37 -17.60 20.62
C PHE A 649 14.45 -17.81 19.11
N GLN A 650 13.34 -18.24 18.54
CA GLN A 650 13.21 -18.28 17.08
C GLN A 650 13.12 -16.85 16.54
N MET A 651 14.24 -16.35 16.01
CA MET A 651 14.33 -15.01 15.41
C MET A 651 14.07 -15.06 13.91
N PRO A 652 13.69 -13.91 13.29
CA PRO A 652 13.80 -13.74 11.85
C PRO A 652 15.24 -14.06 11.38
N ILE A 653 15.37 -14.62 10.18
CA ILE A 653 16.68 -14.88 9.53
C ILE A 653 17.51 -13.59 9.49
N LYS A 654 16.86 -12.48 9.19
CA LYS A 654 17.35 -11.10 9.24
C LYS A 654 16.19 -10.12 9.16
N GLN A 655 16.43 -8.86 9.48
CA GLN A 655 15.41 -7.80 9.44
C GLN A 655 15.99 -6.55 8.80
N LEU A 656 15.27 -5.97 7.84
CA LEU A 656 15.60 -4.63 7.32
C LEU A 656 15.46 -3.59 8.45
N ARG A 657 16.48 -2.75 8.62
CA ARG A 657 16.50 -1.71 9.65
C ARG A 657 16.85 -0.33 9.12
N SER A 658 17.37 -0.27 7.90
CA SER A 658 17.52 1.00 7.18
C SER A 658 17.66 0.76 5.69
N PHE A 659 17.31 1.76 4.90
CA PHE A 659 17.56 1.80 3.46
C PHE A 659 17.69 3.25 3.01
N GLU A 660 18.39 3.46 1.88
CA GLU A 660 18.45 4.76 1.21
C GLU A 660 18.56 4.55 -0.30
N ARG A 661 17.72 5.25 -1.08
CA ARG A 661 17.87 5.34 -2.52
C ARG A 661 18.79 6.50 -2.84
N ILE A 662 19.86 6.21 -3.55
CA ILE A 662 20.88 7.19 -3.94
C ILE A 662 21.06 7.22 -5.45
N SER A 663 21.20 8.40 -6.03
CA SER A 663 21.56 8.59 -7.44
C SER A 663 23.06 8.85 -7.57
N LEU A 664 23.72 8.12 -8.44
CA LEU A 664 25.15 8.27 -8.72
C LEU A 664 25.39 8.38 -10.22
N ASN A 665 26.08 9.44 -10.65
CA ASN A 665 26.60 9.50 -12.00
C ASN A 665 27.70 8.44 -12.20
N LYS A 666 28.01 8.15 -13.43
CA LYS A 666 29.12 7.28 -13.82
C LYS A 666 30.42 7.74 -13.12
N LYS A 667 31.08 6.80 -12.39
CA LYS A 667 32.33 6.99 -11.62
C LYS A 667 32.18 7.74 -10.29
N ASP A 668 31.00 8.32 -9.99
CA ASP A 668 30.76 8.98 -8.70
C ASP A 668 30.79 7.99 -7.55
N GLU A 669 31.15 8.50 -6.37
CA GLU A 669 31.03 7.76 -5.12
C GLU A 669 30.38 8.62 -4.02
N LYS A 670 29.64 7.97 -3.11
CA LYS A 670 28.97 8.59 -1.97
C LYS A 670 29.26 7.79 -0.71
N ILE A 671 29.49 8.48 0.40
CA ILE A 671 29.53 7.89 1.73
C ILE A 671 28.10 7.91 2.27
N ILE A 672 27.65 6.76 2.75
CA ILE A 672 26.34 6.57 3.38
C ILE A 672 26.56 6.34 4.87
N GLU A 673 25.72 6.98 5.68
CA GLU A 673 25.76 6.86 7.13
C GLU A 673 24.37 6.56 7.70
N PHE A 674 24.29 5.61 8.64
CA PHE A 674 23.09 5.33 9.41
C PHE A 674 23.40 5.32 10.90
N GLU A 675 22.45 5.79 11.71
CA GLU A 675 22.51 5.76 13.17
C GLU A 675 21.48 4.76 13.72
N PHE A 676 21.87 3.94 14.67
CA PHE A 676 21.06 2.93 15.31
C PHE A 676 21.15 3.00 16.83
N ILE A 677 20.11 2.49 17.48
CA ILE A 677 20.03 2.33 18.94
C ILE A 677 19.57 0.90 19.24
N PRO A 678 20.33 0.08 19.98
CA PRO A 678 20.01 -1.32 20.20
C PRO A 678 18.56 -1.56 20.65
N ILE A 679 18.07 -0.84 21.67
CA ILE A 679 16.69 -0.98 22.17
C ILE A 679 15.61 -0.65 21.12
N LYS A 680 15.95 0.04 20.05
CA LYS A 680 15.05 0.32 18.94
C LYS A 680 15.24 -0.66 17.78
N ASP A 681 16.49 -0.93 17.42
CA ASP A 681 16.83 -1.54 16.12
C ASP A 681 17.27 -3.01 16.22
N LEU A 682 17.70 -3.49 17.43
CA LEU A 682 18.12 -4.86 17.70
C LEU A 682 17.13 -5.63 18.59
N ARG A 683 15.99 -5.03 18.87
CA ARG A 683 15.02 -5.56 19.83
C ARG A 683 14.20 -6.72 19.28
N TYR A 684 13.72 -7.55 20.19
CA TYR A 684 12.66 -8.52 19.99
C TYR A 684 11.53 -8.30 21.00
N TYR A 685 10.35 -8.85 20.74
CA TYR A 685 9.25 -8.80 21.70
C TYR A 685 9.25 -10.04 22.61
N ASN A 686 9.45 -9.81 23.89
CA ASN A 686 9.37 -10.86 24.90
C ASN A 686 7.92 -11.05 25.37
N SER A 687 7.29 -12.15 24.96
CA SER A 687 5.88 -12.43 25.22
C SER A 687 5.59 -12.67 26.72
N THR A 688 6.55 -13.22 27.46
CA THR A 688 6.40 -13.44 28.92
C THR A 688 6.42 -12.11 29.69
N LYS A 689 7.33 -11.20 29.31
CA LYS A 689 7.47 -9.88 29.94
C LYS A 689 6.57 -8.81 29.30
N GLN A 690 5.88 -9.15 28.23
CA GLN A 690 5.01 -8.27 27.45
C GLN A 690 5.65 -6.92 27.04
N LYS A 691 6.93 -6.94 26.65
CA LYS A 691 7.68 -5.76 26.25
C LYS A 691 8.81 -6.07 25.28
N TYR A 692 9.24 -5.05 24.55
CA TYR A 692 10.45 -5.13 23.76
C TYR A 692 11.70 -5.18 24.65
N MET A 693 12.64 -6.02 24.26
CA MET A 693 13.92 -6.22 24.93
C MET A 693 15.03 -6.39 23.89
N VAL A 694 16.26 -6.21 24.31
CA VAL A 694 17.45 -6.59 23.53
C VAL A 694 18.14 -7.72 24.25
N GLU A 695 18.51 -8.77 23.54
CA GLU A 695 19.35 -9.83 24.10
C GLU A 695 20.80 -9.38 24.18
N LYS A 696 21.50 -9.83 25.20
CA LYS A 696 22.96 -9.74 25.25
C LYS A 696 23.53 -10.75 24.27
N GLY A 697 24.48 -10.35 23.47
CA GLY A 697 25.05 -11.24 22.47
C GLY A 697 25.61 -10.52 21.25
N SER A 698 25.83 -11.28 20.19
CA SER A 698 26.40 -10.80 18.94
C SER A 698 25.33 -10.62 17.88
N PHE A 699 25.43 -9.50 17.17
CA PHE A 699 24.56 -9.15 16.04
C PHE A 699 25.42 -8.90 14.80
N GLU A 700 24.98 -9.39 13.65
CA GLU A 700 25.63 -9.11 12.37
C GLU A 700 24.88 -8.01 11.62
N ILE A 701 25.57 -6.90 11.37
CA ILE A 701 25.13 -5.87 10.44
C ILE A 701 25.49 -6.33 9.04
N GLN A 702 24.52 -6.37 8.16
CA GLN A 702 24.64 -6.78 6.77
C GLN A 702 24.22 -5.60 5.87
N VAL A 703 25.10 -5.20 4.94
CA VAL A 703 24.82 -4.15 3.97
C VAL A 703 24.83 -4.76 2.58
N GLY A 704 23.77 -4.54 1.81
CA GLY A 704 23.63 -5.12 0.49
C GLY A 704 22.66 -4.40 -0.41
N SER A 705 22.41 -4.97 -1.59
CA SER A 705 21.44 -4.49 -2.57
C SER A 705 20.12 -5.28 -2.53
N SER A 706 20.06 -6.37 -1.76
CA SER A 706 18.87 -7.15 -1.47
C SER A 706 19.07 -7.98 -0.20
N SER A 707 18.04 -8.68 0.25
CA SER A 707 18.12 -9.58 1.42
C SER A 707 19.12 -10.73 1.22
N GLU A 708 19.45 -11.11 -0.02
CA GLU A 708 20.42 -12.18 -0.32
C GLU A 708 21.74 -11.66 -0.93
N ASP A 709 21.73 -10.53 -1.61
CA ASP A 709 22.96 -9.91 -2.13
C ASP A 709 23.63 -9.02 -1.06
N ILE A 710 24.20 -9.68 -0.05
CA ILE A 710 24.93 -9.01 1.05
C ILE A 710 26.39 -8.84 0.67
N ARG A 711 26.86 -7.60 0.61
CA ARG A 711 28.19 -7.20 0.12
C ARG A 711 29.16 -6.83 1.22
N LEU A 712 28.66 -6.32 2.37
CA LEU A 712 29.49 -5.98 3.51
C LEU A 712 28.87 -6.51 4.80
N LYS A 713 29.70 -6.96 5.74
CA LYS A 713 29.27 -7.50 7.04
C LYS A 713 30.16 -6.99 8.17
N LYS A 714 29.55 -6.81 9.34
CA LYS A 714 30.28 -6.46 10.57
C LYS A 714 29.54 -6.96 11.80
N ILE A 715 30.26 -7.57 12.73
CA ILE A 715 29.70 -8.01 14.02
C ILE A 715 29.83 -6.91 15.05
N ILE A 716 28.75 -6.73 15.83
CA ILE A 716 28.69 -5.90 17.02
C ILE A 716 28.18 -6.72 18.20
N TYR A 717 28.39 -6.22 19.41
CA TYR A 717 28.02 -6.91 20.65
C TYR A 717 27.19 -6.00 21.54
N VAL A 718 26.14 -6.53 22.15
CA VAL A 718 25.38 -5.87 23.20
C VAL A 718 25.71 -6.57 24.52
N ASP A 719 26.19 -5.79 25.51
CA ASP A 719 26.66 -6.26 26.80
C ASP A 719 25.58 -6.18 27.90
#